data_fed521709d410bac9221018e0d1e97a7
#
_entry.id   fed521709d410bac9221018e0d1e97a7
#
_cell.length_a   1.000
_cell.length_b   1.000
_cell.length_c   1.000
_cell.angle_alpha   90.00
_cell.angle_beta   90.00
_cell.angle_gamma   90.00
#
_symmetry.space_group_name_H-M   'P 1'
#
loop_
_entity.id
_entity.type
_entity.pdbx_description
1 polymer ?
#
loop_
_entity_poly.entity_id
_entity_poly.type
_entity_poly.pdbx_seq_one_letter_code
_entity_poly.pdbx_strand_id
1 'polypeptide(L)'
;MIIQIFRKFLILPLFFLFATLSVFAENHGKPFGLVSKLSQDTEIVFGLTHFEDFANEISKSKTWEKIIELLDLEAGIDISDAAEPWGAAMDFIGEDAFFSFGKGTADQLAMLNELNDVYGKISLEVSGGQLLSQLGFGGAASDPEELMRDTLEKLLNTEDGKIEKMLNELQLPAFMAGSKVGDGMAAQLVNQLSALEDQLPPFVVTSEYDVSEGVKFRSWSVSAKDVFDDNARGQLRQAIGDEALAEKLEKIIDSKKVEVSFGALGDFLIVGFGPDHSHIKFVDKEEDSLMAVSDFQFAKGYSNKKILAYNYLSKSALSSLNPSGQFSSLTESLAQMMKIINEEGIGLEKMIPLVSKLGKQLDKATQLTTDSTAGVLYRENGLKWASIRGPSIPGVDADASLRLAPAAPESAFLLLNYSEALDSRKHSIATFETVAELIHGAGSMAIQFQGDQQMAEVFQMFDQMLRPKLLKVWGIFKDKVANGLGSEAGIVIDLKGTMPKIPGVPADFVKNGKVPRISIFNSVKNRKHLAEAWEQLVPAINEIAAAIPGQQPGQEFQIPDALSMDGKNLTTHFIGLPFVSNDFLPSLSVSDEMFFLSTSKKATDEIATAIVDNKDKEMSGLVLKVNVEELIQFSQAWVGLMEKNGDLLNDDEMIEVLNNVKRALEFAEGIKGFNYRRYKENRWREDWHFEIGDID
;
A
#
# COMPACT_ATOMS: atom_id res chain seq x y z
N MET A 1 -23.76 18.46 1.57
CA MET A 1 -25.22 18.25 1.69
C MET A 1 -25.64 16.88 1.17
N ILE A 2 -25.42 16.52 -0.09
CA ILE A 2 -25.76 15.19 -0.64
C ILE A 2 -25.11 14.06 0.17
N ILE A 3 -23.83 14.16 0.50
CA ILE A 3 -23.11 13.20 1.37
C ILE A 3 -23.70 13.16 2.80
N GLN A 4 -24.16 14.28 3.34
CA GLN A 4 -24.79 14.31 4.68
C GLN A 4 -26.22 13.74 4.67
N ILE A 5 -26.97 13.91 3.59
CA ILE A 5 -28.27 13.27 3.37
C ILE A 5 -28.05 11.76 3.22
N PHE A 6 -27.07 11.36 2.42
CA PHE A 6 -26.66 9.97 2.30
C PHE A 6 -26.23 9.34 3.63
N ARG A 7 -25.47 10.07 4.45
CA ARG A 7 -24.99 9.61 5.76
C ARG A 7 -26.12 9.45 6.78
N LYS A 8 -27.11 10.33 6.79
CA LYS A 8 -28.26 10.25 7.70
C LYS A 8 -29.28 9.19 7.30
N PHE A 9 -29.49 8.96 6.01
CA PHE A 9 -30.50 8.01 5.52
C PHE A 9 -29.98 6.58 5.29
N LEU A 10 -28.67 6.42 5.08
CA LEU A 10 -28.09 5.11 4.80
C LEU A 10 -27.40 4.47 6.01
N ILE A 11 -26.65 5.23 6.77
CA ILE A 11 -25.81 4.69 7.84
C ILE A 11 -26.62 4.44 9.10
N LEU A 12 -27.57 5.30 9.43
CA LEU A 12 -28.36 5.16 10.66
C LEU A 12 -29.29 3.93 10.65
N PRO A 13 -30.06 3.63 9.59
CA PRO A 13 -30.87 2.41 9.55
C PRO A 13 -30.04 1.13 9.46
N LEU A 14 -28.91 1.14 8.73
CA LEU A 14 -27.98 0.02 8.70
C LEU A 14 -27.34 -0.21 10.08
N PHE A 15 -26.93 0.84 10.77
CA PHE A 15 -26.37 0.74 12.12
C PHE A 15 -27.38 0.21 13.12
N PHE A 16 -28.66 0.63 13.03
CA PHE A 16 -29.73 0.10 13.87
C PHE A 16 -30.08 -1.35 13.52
N LEU A 17 -30.03 -1.74 12.23
CA LEU A 17 -30.25 -3.12 11.82
C LEU A 17 -29.12 -4.04 12.32
N PHE A 18 -27.88 -3.56 12.32
CA PHE A 18 -26.72 -4.31 12.81
C PHE A 18 -26.63 -4.39 14.34
N ALA A 19 -27.16 -3.41 15.07
CA ALA A 19 -27.04 -3.35 16.53
C ALA A 19 -28.02 -4.27 17.31
N THR A 20 -29.00 -4.90 16.64
CA THR A 20 -30.05 -5.66 17.32
C THR A 20 -29.93 -7.19 17.24
N LEU A 21 -28.82 -7.71 16.66
CA LEU A 21 -28.75 -9.12 16.26
C LEU A 21 -27.60 -9.90 16.93
N SER A 22 -27.53 -9.92 18.24
CA SER A 22 -26.54 -10.74 18.96
C SER A 22 -27.18 -12.00 19.56
N VAL A 23 -26.84 -13.21 19.08
CA VAL A 23 -26.93 -14.50 19.81
C VAL A 23 -26.23 -15.68 19.10
N PHE A 24 -25.61 -16.52 19.87
CA PHE A 24 -24.69 -17.66 19.70
C PHE A 24 -25.02 -18.78 18.69
N ALA A 25 -24.00 -19.37 18.05
CA ALA A 25 -24.08 -20.70 17.46
C ALA A 25 -22.73 -21.46 17.42
N GLU A 26 -22.71 -22.66 17.92
CA GLU A 26 -21.65 -23.68 17.70
C GLU A 26 -22.02 -24.56 16.50
N ASN A 27 -21.24 -24.54 15.41
CA ASN A 27 -21.16 -25.68 14.47
C ASN A 27 -20.01 -25.50 13.46
N HIS A 28 -19.25 -26.55 13.21
CA HIS A 28 -18.14 -26.56 12.26
C HIS A 28 -18.64 -26.50 10.80
N GLY A 29 -18.55 -25.33 10.18
CA GLY A 29 -18.95 -25.07 8.80
C GLY A 29 -18.00 -25.72 7.76
N LYS A 30 -18.47 -25.81 6.51
CA LYS A 30 -17.62 -26.15 5.37
C LYS A 30 -16.67 -24.99 5.08
N PRO A 31 -15.39 -25.24 4.70
CA PRO A 31 -14.52 -24.18 4.23
C PRO A 31 -15.23 -23.39 3.12
N PHE A 32 -15.14 -22.06 3.18
CA PHE A 32 -15.79 -21.11 2.26
C PHE A 32 -17.33 -20.93 2.42
N GLY A 33 -17.95 -21.46 3.48
CA GLY A 33 -19.34 -21.15 3.84
C GLY A 33 -20.30 -21.13 2.65
N LEU A 34 -21.00 -20.00 2.47
CA LEU A 34 -22.01 -19.82 1.42
C LEU A 34 -21.42 -19.52 0.01
N VAL A 35 -20.11 -19.38 -0.16
CA VAL A 35 -19.48 -19.05 -1.47
C VAL A 35 -19.84 -20.06 -2.57
N SER A 36 -20.08 -21.33 -2.19
CA SER A 36 -20.55 -22.35 -3.12
C SER A 36 -21.96 -22.10 -3.69
N LYS A 37 -22.66 -21.11 -3.13
CA LYS A 37 -23.97 -20.66 -3.61
C LYS A 37 -23.94 -19.32 -4.33
N LEU A 38 -22.84 -18.55 -4.23
CA LEU A 38 -22.69 -17.30 -4.94
C LEU A 38 -22.46 -17.59 -6.44
N SER A 39 -23.12 -16.81 -7.31
CA SER A 39 -22.96 -16.93 -8.76
C SER A 39 -21.52 -16.66 -9.21
N GLN A 40 -21.08 -17.33 -10.29
CA GLN A 40 -19.81 -17.04 -10.95
C GLN A 40 -19.72 -15.60 -11.52
N ASP A 41 -20.85 -14.88 -11.62
CA ASP A 41 -20.91 -13.47 -11.98
C ASP A 41 -20.53 -12.53 -10.81
N THR A 42 -20.23 -13.05 -9.63
CA THR A 42 -19.74 -12.27 -8.49
C THR A 42 -18.40 -11.64 -8.84
N GLU A 43 -18.31 -10.32 -8.70
CA GLU A 43 -17.11 -9.58 -9.09
C GLU A 43 -16.15 -9.38 -7.92
N ILE A 44 -16.68 -9.24 -6.71
CA ILE A 44 -15.89 -9.09 -5.48
C ILE A 44 -16.51 -9.94 -4.40
N VAL A 45 -15.70 -10.68 -3.65
CA VAL A 45 -16.11 -11.31 -2.40
C VAL A 45 -15.00 -11.26 -1.37
N PHE A 46 -15.39 -11.02 -0.13
CA PHE A 46 -14.59 -11.19 1.07
C PHE A 46 -15.39 -12.08 2.02
N GLY A 47 -14.72 -13.03 2.65
CA GLY A 47 -15.37 -13.88 3.64
C GLY A 47 -14.45 -14.17 4.81
N LEU A 48 -15.08 -14.38 5.94
CA LEU A 48 -14.47 -14.82 7.19
C LEU A 48 -15.03 -16.19 7.52
N THR A 49 -14.19 -17.08 8.05
CA THR A 49 -14.60 -18.42 8.49
C THR A 49 -13.92 -18.73 9.81
N HIS A 50 -14.59 -19.45 10.68
CA HIS A 50 -14.07 -19.81 12.01
C HIS A 50 -13.58 -18.60 12.81
N PHE A 51 -14.24 -17.46 12.62
CA PHE A 51 -13.75 -16.19 13.15
C PHE A 51 -13.91 -16.12 14.68
N GLU A 52 -14.98 -16.65 15.23
CA GLU A 52 -15.19 -16.70 16.66
C GLU A 52 -14.12 -17.55 17.37
N ASP A 53 -13.81 -18.73 16.84
CA ASP A 53 -12.73 -19.57 17.35
C ASP A 53 -11.38 -18.85 17.33
N PHE A 54 -11.11 -18.12 16.24
CA PHE A 54 -9.89 -17.37 16.08
C PHE A 54 -9.82 -16.18 17.04
N ALA A 55 -10.89 -15.43 17.19
CA ALA A 55 -10.99 -14.32 18.14
C ALA A 55 -10.79 -14.78 19.59
N ASN A 56 -11.40 -15.91 19.96
CA ASN A 56 -11.22 -16.54 21.27
C ASN A 56 -9.79 -17.05 21.52
N GLU A 57 -9.04 -17.45 20.49
CA GLU A 57 -7.65 -17.82 20.63
C GLU A 57 -6.72 -16.62 20.69
N ILE A 58 -6.94 -15.62 19.83
CA ILE A 58 -6.18 -14.37 19.85
C ILE A 58 -6.33 -13.68 21.21
N SER A 59 -7.52 -13.65 21.77
CA SER A 59 -7.77 -13.05 23.10
C SER A 59 -7.01 -13.74 24.24
N LYS A 60 -6.54 -14.98 24.04
CA LYS A 60 -5.70 -15.74 24.98
C LYS A 60 -4.22 -15.63 24.65
N SER A 61 -3.85 -15.12 23.50
CA SER A 61 -2.45 -14.91 23.09
C SER A 61 -1.84 -13.76 23.87
N LYS A 62 -0.80 -14.05 24.65
CA LYS A 62 -0.04 -13.01 25.36
C LYS A 62 0.71 -12.09 24.40
N THR A 63 1.12 -12.59 23.27
CA THR A 63 1.76 -11.80 22.21
C THR A 63 0.78 -10.79 21.63
N TRP A 64 -0.46 -11.20 21.38
CA TRP A 64 -1.49 -10.31 20.87
C TRP A 64 -1.91 -9.25 21.88
N GLU A 65 -2.09 -9.61 23.15
CA GLU A 65 -2.35 -8.68 24.23
C GLU A 65 -1.29 -7.57 24.28
N LYS A 66 -0.01 -7.94 24.19
CA LYS A 66 1.11 -6.99 24.15
C LYS A 66 1.09 -6.11 22.89
N ILE A 67 0.76 -6.65 21.71
CA ILE A 67 0.64 -5.86 20.47
C ILE A 67 -0.44 -4.80 20.61
N ILE A 68 -1.59 -5.14 21.16
CA ILE A 68 -2.68 -4.19 21.40
C ILE A 68 -2.24 -3.09 22.39
N GLU A 69 -1.61 -3.48 23.49
CA GLU A 69 -1.07 -2.53 24.49
C GLU A 69 -0.06 -1.54 23.87
N LEU A 70 0.77 -2.00 22.94
CA LEU A 70 1.70 -1.13 22.21
C LEU A 70 0.98 -0.14 21.29
N LEU A 71 -0.04 -0.60 20.58
CA LEU A 71 -0.84 0.26 19.69
C LEU A 71 -1.62 1.32 20.47
N ASP A 72 -2.13 0.99 21.66
CA ASP A 72 -2.77 1.95 22.55
C ASP A 72 -1.79 3.02 23.05
N LEU A 73 -0.56 2.62 23.41
CA LEU A 73 0.46 3.53 23.94
C LEU A 73 1.04 4.47 22.88
N GLU A 74 1.31 4.00 21.65
CA GLU A 74 1.99 4.80 20.62
C GLU A 74 1.05 5.57 19.72
N ALA A 75 -0.11 5.02 19.40
CA ALA A 75 -1.04 5.65 18.46
C ALA A 75 -2.05 6.58 19.14
N GLY A 76 -2.18 6.53 20.48
CA GLY A 76 -3.23 7.25 21.21
C GLY A 76 -4.64 6.87 20.73
N ILE A 77 -4.75 5.73 20.07
CA ILE A 77 -6.01 5.15 19.62
C ILE A 77 -6.47 4.28 20.78
N ASP A 78 -7.46 4.76 21.52
CA ASP A 78 -8.14 3.93 22.51
C ASP A 78 -8.88 2.81 21.76
N ILE A 79 -8.17 1.67 21.60
CA ILE A 79 -8.73 0.48 20.95
C ILE A 79 -9.86 -0.10 21.82
N SER A 80 -9.91 0.23 23.11
CA SER A 80 -11.00 -0.15 23.99
C SER A 80 -12.31 0.56 23.57
N ASP A 81 -12.24 1.82 23.14
CA ASP A 81 -13.38 2.54 22.54
C ASP A 81 -13.75 2.01 21.15
N ALA A 82 -12.79 1.44 20.41
CA ALA A 82 -13.04 0.72 19.17
C ALA A 82 -13.48 -0.74 19.42
N ALA A 83 -13.15 -1.33 20.56
CA ALA A 83 -13.51 -2.71 20.89
C ALA A 83 -15.01 -2.87 21.17
N GLU A 84 -15.71 -1.85 21.69
CA GLU A 84 -17.17 -1.92 21.83
C GLU A 84 -17.92 -2.04 20.50
N PRO A 85 -17.65 -1.19 19.47
CA PRO A 85 -18.24 -1.40 18.14
C PRO A 85 -17.74 -2.69 17.46
N TRP A 86 -16.49 -3.10 17.69
CA TRP A 86 -15.96 -4.36 17.20
C TRP A 86 -16.59 -5.56 17.93
N GLY A 87 -16.77 -5.50 19.25
CA GLY A 87 -17.47 -6.52 20.02
C GLY A 87 -18.89 -6.73 19.50
N ALA A 88 -19.65 -5.64 19.31
CA ALA A 88 -20.98 -5.71 18.73
C ALA A 88 -20.99 -6.21 17.27
N ALA A 89 -19.98 -5.83 16.47
CA ALA A 89 -19.79 -6.36 15.12
C ALA A 89 -19.38 -7.83 15.13
N MET A 90 -18.59 -8.25 16.11
CA MET A 90 -18.14 -9.63 16.32
C MET A 90 -19.31 -10.54 16.69
N ASP A 91 -20.20 -10.10 17.60
CA ASP A 91 -21.42 -10.81 17.96
C ASP A 91 -22.36 -11.01 16.76
N PHE A 92 -22.28 -10.09 15.77
CA PHE A 92 -23.05 -10.17 14.53
C PHE A 92 -22.41 -11.06 13.45
N ILE A 93 -21.07 -11.04 13.34
CA ILE A 93 -20.34 -11.77 12.28
C ILE A 93 -20.51 -13.28 12.43
N GLY A 94 -20.75 -13.79 13.66
CA GLY A 94 -20.92 -15.21 13.91
C GLY A 94 -19.68 -16.02 13.48
N GLU A 95 -19.89 -17.30 13.18
CA GLU A 95 -18.82 -18.23 12.84
C GLU A 95 -18.28 -18.01 11.41
N ASP A 96 -19.20 -17.77 10.48
CA ASP A 96 -18.90 -17.52 9.06
C ASP A 96 -19.68 -16.27 8.59
N ALA A 97 -18.98 -15.38 7.90
CA ALA A 97 -19.59 -14.23 7.27
C ALA A 97 -19.00 -13.97 5.88
N PHE A 98 -19.77 -13.34 5.02
CA PHE A 98 -19.26 -12.88 3.74
C PHE A 98 -19.86 -11.55 3.34
N PHE A 99 -19.14 -10.87 2.45
CA PHE A 99 -19.58 -9.65 1.80
C PHE A 99 -19.24 -9.77 0.31
N SER A 100 -20.20 -9.52 -0.56
CA SER A 100 -20.02 -9.69 -1.99
C SER A 100 -20.68 -8.59 -2.81
N PHE A 101 -20.05 -8.26 -3.94
CA PHE A 101 -20.61 -7.41 -4.97
C PHE A 101 -20.87 -8.23 -6.22
N GLY A 102 -22.05 -8.06 -6.77
CA GLY A 102 -22.50 -8.77 -7.95
C GLY A 102 -22.04 -8.14 -9.26
N LYS A 103 -22.61 -8.67 -10.34
CA LYS A 103 -22.38 -8.22 -11.70
C LYS A 103 -22.73 -6.74 -11.89
N GLY A 104 -21.89 -6.01 -12.62
CA GLY A 104 -22.07 -4.59 -12.91
C GLY A 104 -21.37 -3.65 -11.94
N THR A 105 -20.82 -4.18 -10.83
CA THR A 105 -20.07 -3.39 -9.85
C THR A 105 -18.84 -2.73 -10.49
N ALA A 106 -18.12 -3.46 -11.34
CA ALA A 106 -16.96 -2.93 -12.05
C ALA A 106 -17.32 -1.73 -12.93
N ASP A 107 -18.47 -1.81 -13.63
CA ASP A 107 -18.95 -0.71 -14.48
C ASP A 107 -19.32 0.52 -13.65
N GLN A 108 -19.96 0.33 -12.49
CA GLN A 108 -20.29 1.42 -11.56
C GLN A 108 -19.02 2.06 -10.97
N LEU A 109 -18.02 1.25 -10.60
CA LEU A 109 -16.73 1.75 -10.13
C LEU A 109 -15.98 2.51 -11.23
N ALA A 110 -16.01 2.04 -12.46
CA ALA A 110 -15.41 2.73 -13.60
C ALA A 110 -16.06 4.10 -13.84
N MET A 111 -17.39 4.18 -13.79
CA MET A 111 -18.13 5.44 -13.90
C MET A 111 -17.81 6.40 -12.76
N LEU A 112 -17.73 5.92 -11.52
CA LEU A 112 -17.35 6.74 -10.36
C LEU A 112 -15.94 7.31 -10.52
N ASN A 113 -14.98 6.51 -10.99
CA ASN A 113 -13.62 6.97 -11.23
C ASN A 113 -13.56 8.04 -12.33
N GLU A 114 -14.31 7.84 -13.43
CA GLU A 114 -14.37 8.82 -14.50
C GLU A 114 -15.01 10.13 -14.05
N LEU A 115 -16.10 10.06 -13.29
CA LEU A 115 -16.72 11.24 -12.67
C LEU A 115 -15.77 11.97 -11.74
N ASN A 116 -15.04 11.22 -10.90
CA ASN A 116 -14.06 11.79 -9.99
C ASN A 116 -12.90 12.46 -10.74
N ASP A 117 -12.43 11.85 -11.83
CA ASP A 117 -11.39 12.44 -12.69
C ASP A 117 -11.85 13.76 -13.33
N VAL A 118 -13.05 13.78 -13.90
CA VAL A 118 -13.62 15.01 -14.51
C VAL A 118 -13.86 16.06 -13.43
N TYR A 119 -14.43 15.69 -12.29
CA TYR A 119 -14.63 16.61 -11.16
C TYR A 119 -13.29 17.18 -10.67
N GLY A 120 -12.26 16.34 -10.52
CA GLY A 120 -10.92 16.77 -10.13
C GLY A 120 -10.30 17.78 -11.09
N LYS A 121 -10.47 17.58 -12.41
CA LYS A 121 -10.01 18.52 -13.44
C LYS A 121 -10.71 19.88 -13.34
N ILE A 122 -12.04 19.86 -13.26
CA ILE A 122 -12.85 21.09 -13.18
C ILE A 122 -12.56 21.82 -11.85
N SER A 123 -12.48 21.08 -10.74
CA SER A 123 -12.18 21.66 -9.42
C SER A 123 -10.79 22.30 -9.38
N LEU A 124 -9.78 21.68 -10.01
CA LEU A 124 -8.44 22.28 -10.14
C LEU A 124 -8.44 23.54 -11.01
N GLU A 125 -9.19 23.54 -12.11
CA GLU A 125 -9.33 24.71 -12.99
C GLU A 125 -9.96 25.89 -12.23
N VAL A 126 -11.04 25.62 -11.50
CA VAL A 126 -11.76 26.62 -10.71
C VAL A 126 -10.93 27.10 -9.50
N SER A 127 -10.29 26.16 -8.77
CA SER A 127 -9.42 26.50 -7.61
C SER A 127 -8.13 27.19 -8.03
N GLY A 128 -7.64 26.94 -9.25
CA GLY A 128 -6.47 27.61 -9.82
C GLY A 128 -6.70 29.11 -9.94
N GLY A 129 -7.90 29.56 -10.33
CA GLY A 129 -8.30 30.95 -10.34
C GLY A 129 -8.26 31.61 -8.95
N GLN A 130 -8.70 30.89 -7.91
CA GLN A 130 -8.63 31.40 -6.53
C GLN A 130 -7.18 31.54 -6.02
N LEU A 131 -6.34 30.55 -6.29
CA LEU A 131 -4.94 30.62 -5.90
C LEU A 131 -4.24 31.79 -6.53
N LEU A 132 -4.54 32.09 -7.80
CA LEU A 132 -4.04 33.27 -8.49
C LEU A 132 -4.50 34.58 -7.81
N SER A 133 -5.77 34.65 -7.42
CA SER A 133 -6.29 35.83 -6.71
C SER A 133 -5.63 36.03 -5.34
N GLN A 134 -5.37 34.98 -4.60
CA GLN A 134 -4.65 35.02 -3.31
C GLN A 134 -3.17 35.40 -3.46
N LEU A 135 -2.55 35.05 -4.58
CA LEU A 135 -1.17 35.43 -4.91
C LEU A 135 -1.08 36.88 -5.49
N GLY A 136 -2.21 37.61 -5.60
CA GLY A 136 -2.25 38.96 -6.13
C GLY A 136 -2.30 39.05 -7.65
N PHE A 137 -2.51 37.92 -8.34
CA PHE A 137 -2.66 37.81 -9.78
C PHE A 137 -4.14 37.65 -10.14
N GLY A 138 -4.88 38.76 -10.38
CA GLY A 138 -6.27 38.67 -10.84
C GLY A 138 -7.32 38.90 -9.74
N GLY A 139 -8.59 39.13 -10.15
CA GLY A 139 -9.72 39.68 -9.43
C GLY A 139 -10.09 39.09 -8.05
N ALA A 140 -11.18 39.60 -7.48
CA ALA A 140 -11.65 39.23 -6.15
C ALA A 140 -11.82 37.71 -5.98
N ALA A 141 -11.48 37.19 -4.79
CA ALA A 141 -11.72 35.80 -4.43
C ALA A 141 -13.21 35.47 -4.65
N SER A 142 -13.49 34.46 -5.48
CA SER A 142 -14.85 34.02 -5.74
C SER A 142 -15.47 33.42 -4.48
N ASP A 143 -16.76 33.62 -4.28
CA ASP A 143 -17.51 33.02 -3.20
C ASP A 143 -17.48 31.47 -3.34
N PRO A 144 -17.32 30.72 -2.24
CA PRO A 144 -17.41 29.26 -2.28
C PRO A 144 -18.71 28.72 -2.93
N GLU A 145 -19.82 29.44 -2.82
CA GLU A 145 -21.08 29.05 -3.46
C GLU A 145 -21.02 29.30 -4.99
N GLU A 146 -20.40 30.35 -5.45
CA GLU A 146 -20.16 30.63 -6.86
C GLU A 146 -19.23 29.60 -7.49
N LEU A 147 -18.15 29.23 -6.80
CA LEU A 147 -17.23 28.18 -7.20
C LEU A 147 -17.92 26.83 -7.37
N MET A 148 -18.77 26.45 -6.42
CA MET A 148 -19.51 25.20 -6.47
C MET A 148 -20.49 25.21 -7.65
N ARG A 149 -21.19 26.33 -7.89
CA ARG A 149 -22.09 26.49 -9.02
C ARG A 149 -21.34 26.36 -10.35
N ASP A 150 -20.24 27.09 -10.53
CA ASP A 150 -19.44 27.07 -11.76
C ASP A 150 -18.87 25.66 -12.03
N THR A 151 -18.46 24.95 -10.97
CA THR A 151 -18.00 23.57 -11.06
C THR A 151 -19.11 22.63 -11.54
N LEU A 152 -20.33 22.76 -10.96
CA LEU A 152 -21.49 21.96 -11.35
C LEU A 152 -21.97 22.30 -12.76
N GLU A 153 -21.99 23.58 -13.13
CA GLU A 153 -22.36 24.02 -14.46
C GLU A 153 -21.40 23.44 -15.51
N LYS A 154 -20.10 23.55 -15.32
CA LYS A 154 -19.08 22.97 -16.19
C LYS A 154 -19.19 21.45 -16.26
N LEU A 155 -19.46 20.80 -15.13
CA LEU A 155 -19.61 19.36 -15.04
C LEU A 155 -20.79 18.84 -15.86
N LEU A 156 -21.96 19.52 -15.78
CA LEU A 156 -23.19 19.09 -16.44
C LEU A 156 -23.29 19.56 -17.89
N ASN A 157 -22.54 20.61 -18.27
CA ASN A 157 -22.51 21.15 -19.62
C ASN A 157 -21.28 20.70 -20.44
N THR A 158 -20.65 19.56 -20.08
CA THR A 158 -19.62 18.94 -20.91
C THR A 158 -20.17 18.70 -22.33
N GLU A 159 -19.32 18.96 -23.36
CA GLU A 159 -19.71 19.10 -24.78
C GLU A 159 -20.61 17.98 -25.33
N ASP A 160 -20.56 16.76 -24.77
CA ASP A 160 -21.30 15.62 -25.27
C ASP A 160 -22.48 15.16 -24.37
N GLY A 161 -22.82 15.89 -23.30
CA GLY A 161 -23.81 15.43 -22.31
C GLY A 161 -23.41 14.12 -21.61
N LYS A 162 -22.13 13.73 -21.74
CA LYS A 162 -21.59 12.45 -21.24
C LYS A 162 -21.74 12.33 -19.73
N ILE A 163 -21.44 13.39 -19.02
CA ILE A 163 -21.50 13.39 -17.54
C ILE A 163 -22.94 13.30 -17.05
N GLU A 164 -23.86 14.01 -17.67
CA GLU A 164 -25.30 13.90 -17.36
C GLU A 164 -25.81 12.48 -17.58
N LYS A 165 -25.40 11.83 -18.68
CA LYS A 165 -25.72 10.44 -18.96
C LYS A 165 -25.13 9.52 -17.89
N MET A 166 -23.84 9.69 -17.55
CA MET A 166 -23.18 8.89 -16.51
C MET A 166 -23.86 9.06 -15.14
N LEU A 167 -24.22 10.30 -14.76
CA LEU A 167 -24.95 10.54 -13.51
C LEU A 167 -26.33 9.90 -13.49
N ASN A 168 -27.02 9.82 -14.64
CA ASN A 168 -28.28 9.11 -14.76
C ASN A 168 -28.10 7.59 -14.63
N GLU A 169 -27.05 7.03 -15.25
CA GLU A 169 -26.74 5.58 -15.24
C GLU A 169 -26.05 5.13 -13.95
N LEU A 170 -25.38 6.05 -13.25
CA LEU A 170 -24.73 5.74 -11.98
C LEU A 170 -25.77 5.30 -10.95
N GLN A 171 -25.56 4.11 -10.41
CA GLN A 171 -26.37 3.54 -9.33
C GLN A 171 -25.46 3.21 -8.15
N LEU A 172 -26.05 2.98 -7.00
CA LEU A 172 -25.32 2.44 -5.88
C LEU A 172 -24.81 1.04 -6.22
N PRO A 173 -23.52 0.74 -5.94
CA PRO A 173 -23.03 -0.62 -6.13
C PRO A 173 -23.88 -1.59 -5.34
N ALA A 174 -24.42 -2.59 -6.04
CA ALA A 174 -25.24 -3.60 -5.42
C ALA A 174 -24.34 -4.57 -4.65
N PHE A 175 -24.60 -4.73 -3.36
CA PHE A 175 -23.84 -5.68 -2.55
C PHE A 175 -24.78 -6.59 -1.74
N MET A 176 -24.22 -7.69 -1.29
CA MET A 176 -24.86 -8.67 -0.44
C MET A 176 -23.91 -9.05 0.68
N ALA A 177 -24.43 -9.08 1.89
CA ALA A 177 -23.74 -9.56 3.06
C ALA A 177 -24.53 -10.74 3.66
N GLY A 178 -23.82 -11.72 4.20
CA GLY A 178 -24.45 -12.83 4.88
C GLY A 178 -23.63 -13.24 6.10
N SER A 179 -24.35 -13.62 7.17
CA SER A 179 -23.73 -14.13 8.38
C SER A 179 -24.42 -15.42 8.79
N LYS A 180 -23.64 -16.44 9.16
CA LYS A 180 -24.15 -17.68 9.71
C LYS A 180 -24.58 -17.41 11.15
N VAL A 181 -25.85 -17.59 11.41
CA VAL A 181 -26.47 -17.49 12.74
C VAL A 181 -26.89 -18.88 13.18
N GLY A 182 -27.27 -19.03 14.45
CA GLY A 182 -27.65 -20.35 14.96
C GLY A 182 -28.83 -21.01 14.23
N ASP A 183 -28.95 -22.32 14.40
CA ASP A 183 -29.96 -23.16 13.76
C ASP A 183 -31.37 -22.57 13.92
N GLY A 184 -32.05 -22.31 12.80
CA GLY A 184 -33.38 -21.72 12.76
C GLY A 184 -33.48 -20.23 13.13
N MET A 185 -32.41 -19.61 13.54
CA MET A 185 -32.36 -18.23 13.99
C MET A 185 -32.49 -17.25 12.84
N ALA A 186 -31.90 -17.57 11.68
CA ALA A 186 -32.03 -16.76 10.48
C ALA A 186 -33.50 -16.52 10.10
N ALA A 187 -34.32 -17.56 10.16
CA ALA A 187 -35.75 -17.45 9.86
C ALA A 187 -36.51 -16.63 10.95
N GLN A 188 -36.10 -16.74 12.21
CA GLN A 188 -36.71 -15.93 13.29
C GLN A 188 -36.37 -14.44 13.10
N LEU A 189 -35.15 -14.10 12.77
CA LEU A 189 -34.71 -12.74 12.51
C LEU A 189 -35.44 -12.13 11.30
N VAL A 190 -35.60 -12.89 10.23
CA VAL A 190 -36.39 -12.48 9.06
C VAL A 190 -37.84 -12.19 9.47
N ASN A 191 -38.45 -13.03 10.32
CA ASN A 191 -39.80 -12.80 10.81
C ASN A 191 -39.89 -11.56 11.70
N GLN A 192 -38.89 -11.30 12.57
CA GLN A 192 -38.83 -10.09 13.38
C GLN A 192 -38.72 -8.83 12.52
N LEU A 193 -37.82 -8.83 11.50
CA LEU A 193 -37.72 -7.73 10.55
C LEU A 193 -39.02 -7.51 9.79
N SER A 194 -39.68 -8.59 9.36
CA SER A 194 -40.96 -8.51 8.67
C SER A 194 -42.07 -7.90 9.54
N ALA A 195 -42.03 -8.12 10.86
CA ALA A 195 -42.98 -7.53 11.78
C ALA A 195 -42.84 -5.99 11.91
N LEU A 196 -41.71 -5.41 11.46
CA LEU A 196 -41.52 -3.97 11.42
C LEU A 196 -42.15 -3.32 10.19
N GLU A 197 -42.63 -4.10 9.21
CA GLU A 197 -43.18 -3.56 7.95
C GLU A 197 -44.40 -2.65 8.18
N ASP A 198 -45.24 -2.97 9.18
CA ASP A 198 -46.39 -2.14 9.55
C ASP A 198 -45.99 -0.77 10.16
N GLN A 199 -44.73 -0.61 10.57
CA GLN A 199 -44.22 0.60 11.20
C GLN A 199 -43.41 1.48 10.21
N LEU A 200 -43.22 0.97 8.97
CA LEU A 200 -42.44 1.71 7.96
C LEU A 200 -43.23 2.93 7.46
N PRO A 201 -42.51 4.01 7.10
CA PRO A 201 -43.11 5.17 6.47
C PRO A 201 -43.85 4.82 5.17
N PRO A 202 -44.96 5.53 4.81
CA PRO A 202 -45.77 5.21 3.64
C PRO A 202 -45.06 5.23 2.30
N PHE A 203 -43.91 5.87 2.21
CA PHE A 203 -43.08 5.93 1.00
C PHE A 203 -42.17 4.70 0.83
N VAL A 204 -42.12 3.81 1.81
CA VAL A 204 -41.39 2.55 1.72
C VAL A 204 -42.30 1.49 1.10
N VAL A 205 -41.89 0.95 -0.04
CA VAL A 205 -42.61 -0.13 -0.71
C VAL A 205 -42.01 -1.47 -0.29
N THR A 206 -42.86 -2.34 0.26
CA THR A 206 -42.45 -3.70 0.63
C THR A 206 -42.84 -4.71 -0.44
N SER A 207 -41.99 -5.71 -0.68
CA SER A 207 -42.27 -6.81 -1.62
C SER A 207 -41.64 -8.12 -1.14
N GLU A 208 -42.17 -9.24 -1.67
CA GLU A 208 -41.64 -10.59 -1.45
C GLU A 208 -41.31 -11.21 -2.83
N TYR A 209 -40.17 -11.90 -2.92
CA TYR A 209 -39.74 -12.52 -4.18
C TYR A 209 -38.96 -13.82 -3.91
N ASP A 210 -38.97 -14.74 -4.88
CA ASP A 210 -38.25 -15.99 -4.80
C ASP A 210 -36.80 -15.81 -5.28
N VAL A 211 -35.82 -16.26 -4.48
CA VAL A 211 -34.38 -16.25 -4.86
C VAL A 211 -33.87 -17.61 -5.31
N SER A 212 -34.50 -18.68 -4.84
CA SER A 212 -34.33 -20.06 -5.31
C SER A 212 -35.57 -20.87 -4.94
N GLU A 213 -35.64 -22.14 -5.38
CA GLU A 213 -36.82 -22.98 -5.11
C GLU A 213 -37.10 -23.09 -3.60
N GLY A 214 -38.23 -22.54 -3.18
CA GLY A 214 -38.70 -22.55 -1.79
C GLY A 214 -38.01 -21.54 -0.85
N VAL A 215 -37.15 -20.67 -1.37
CA VAL A 215 -36.47 -19.62 -0.58
C VAL A 215 -37.00 -18.25 -0.98
N LYS A 216 -37.70 -17.61 -0.06
CA LYS A 216 -38.26 -16.28 -0.27
C LYS A 216 -37.50 -15.23 0.51
N PHE A 217 -37.28 -14.10 -0.17
CA PHE A 217 -36.70 -12.90 0.43
C PHE A 217 -37.73 -11.78 0.41
N ARG A 218 -37.57 -10.86 1.34
CA ARG A 218 -38.35 -9.63 1.42
C ARG A 218 -37.50 -8.45 1.05
N SER A 219 -38.11 -7.41 0.53
CA SER A 219 -37.42 -6.17 0.23
C SER A 219 -38.22 -4.95 0.64
N TRP A 220 -37.47 -3.93 1.05
CA TRP A 220 -37.95 -2.57 1.33
C TRP A 220 -37.29 -1.63 0.34
N SER A 221 -38.09 -0.97 -0.47
CA SER A 221 -37.56 -0.08 -1.48
C SER A 221 -38.07 1.35 -1.28
N VAL A 222 -37.17 2.30 -1.55
CA VAL A 222 -37.42 3.74 -1.46
C VAL A 222 -36.99 4.38 -2.75
N SER A 223 -37.88 5.13 -3.40
CA SER A 223 -37.54 5.99 -4.51
C SER A 223 -37.07 7.35 -3.99
N ALA A 224 -35.98 7.87 -4.54
CA ALA A 224 -35.52 9.20 -4.17
C ALA A 224 -36.60 10.26 -4.46
N LYS A 225 -37.44 10.06 -5.48
CA LYS A 225 -38.57 10.91 -5.81
C LYS A 225 -39.56 11.07 -4.64
N ASP A 226 -39.76 10.01 -3.83
CA ASP A 226 -40.74 10.01 -2.75
C ASP A 226 -40.22 10.62 -1.46
N VAL A 227 -38.88 10.75 -1.34
CA VAL A 227 -38.20 11.26 -0.14
C VAL A 227 -37.65 12.68 -0.35
N PHE A 228 -37.35 13.02 -1.59
CA PHE A 228 -36.86 14.34 -1.98
C PHE A 228 -38.03 15.31 -2.13
N ASP A 229 -38.49 15.80 -1.00
CA ASP A 229 -39.66 16.63 -0.88
C ASP A 229 -39.47 18.06 -1.40
N ASP A 230 -40.56 18.85 -1.48
CA ASP A 230 -40.52 20.22 -1.97
C ASP A 230 -39.58 21.13 -1.19
N ASN A 231 -39.37 20.88 0.11
CA ASN A 231 -38.44 21.64 0.93
C ASN A 231 -37.00 21.34 0.53
N ALA A 232 -36.63 20.05 0.35
CA ALA A 232 -35.32 19.64 -0.10
C ALA A 232 -35.02 20.15 -1.53
N ARG A 233 -36.04 20.16 -2.41
CA ARG A 233 -35.94 20.76 -3.76
C ARG A 233 -35.72 22.25 -3.68
N GLY A 234 -36.46 22.95 -2.81
CA GLY A 234 -36.29 24.37 -2.58
C GLY A 234 -34.88 24.71 -2.09
N GLN A 235 -34.32 23.95 -1.15
CA GLN A 235 -32.95 24.10 -0.67
C GLN A 235 -31.92 23.84 -1.77
N LEU A 236 -32.13 22.82 -2.61
CA LEU A 236 -31.26 22.53 -3.75
C LEU A 236 -31.25 23.68 -4.74
N ARG A 237 -32.42 24.23 -5.13
CA ARG A 237 -32.56 25.37 -6.04
C ARG A 237 -31.88 26.60 -5.47
N GLN A 238 -32.07 26.87 -4.18
CA GLN A 238 -31.43 27.99 -3.51
C GLN A 238 -29.91 27.88 -3.50
N ALA A 239 -29.37 26.66 -3.21
CA ALA A 239 -27.93 26.40 -3.14
C ALA A 239 -27.26 26.52 -4.52
N ILE A 240 -27.98 26.14 -5.59
CA ILE A 240 -27.46 26.18 -6.97
C ILE A 240 -27.60 27.56 -7.60
N GLY A 241 -28.71 28.24 -7.33
CA GLY A 241 -28.99 29.59 -7.86
C GLY A 241 -29.30 29.62 -9.36
N ASP A 242 -29.25 28.53 -10.07
CA ASP A 242 -29.64 28.35 -11.47
C ASP A 242 -30.78 27.31 -11.59
N GLU A 243 -31.92 27.74 -12.12
CA GLU A 243 -33.12 26.92 -12.15
C GLU A 243 -33.01 25.76 -13.15
N ALA A 244 -32.37 25.97 -14.31
CA ALA A 244 -32.22 24.93 -15.32
C ALA A 244 -31.26 23.81 -14.83
N LEU A 245 -30.18 24.20 -14.15
CA LEU A 245 -29.22 23.27 -13.53
C LEU A 245 -29.86 22.50 -12.39
N ALA A 246 -30.66 23.16 -11.56
CA ALA A 246 -31.40 22.55 -10.47
C ALA A 246 -32.41 21.50 -10.99
N GLU A 247 -33.18 21.83 -12.06
CA GLU A 247 -34.09 20.88 -12.69
C GLU A 247 -33.40 19.62 -13.25
N LYS A 248 -32.21 19.80 -13.84
CA LYS A 248 -31.42 18.66 -14.33
C LYS A 248 -31.01 17.75 -13.17
N LEU A 249 -30.50 18.31 -12.08
CA LEU A 249 -30.10 17.54 -10.89
C LEU A 249 -31.29 16.90 -10.20
N GLU A 250 -32.43 17.57 -10.12
CA GLU A 250 -33.68 16.98 -9.60
C GLU A 250 -34.10 15.75 -10.39
N LYS A 251 -34.05 15.80 -11.72
CA LYS A 251 -34.36 14.62 -12.58
C LYS A 251 -33.39 13.46 -12.33
N ILE A 252 -32.11 13.76 -12.19
CA ILE A 252 -31.10 12.72 -11.88
C ILE A 252 -31.40 12.10 -10.52
N ILE A 253 -31.65 12.91 -9.49
CA ILE A 253 -32.00 12.43 -8.15
C ILE A 253 -33.29 11.60 -8.18
N ASP A 254 -34.34 12.08 -8.83
CA ASP A 254 -35.63 11.39 -8.94
C ASP A 254 -35.55 10.01 -9.62
N SER A 255 -34.52 9.82 -10.46
CA SER A 255 -34.27 8.52 -11.10
C SER A 255 -33.68 7.46 -10.17
N LYS A 256 -33.25 7.86 -8.97
CA LYS A 256 -32.54 6.95 -8.04
C LYS A 256 -33.51 6.18 -7.16
N LYS A 257 -33.20 4.91 -6.97
CA LYS A 257 -33.93 3.98 -6.10
C LYS A 257 -32.93 3.23 -5.24
N VAL A 258 -33.32 2.95 -4.03
CA VAL A 258 -32.61 2.11 -3.07
C VAL A 258 -33.52 0.98 -2.63
N GLU A 259 -33.01 -0.23 -2.64
CA GLU A 259 -33.71 -1.42 -2.16
C GLU A 259 -32.82 -2.15 -1.16
N VAL A 260 -33.37 -2.44 0.01
CA VAL A 260 -32.79 -3.32 1.03
C VAL A 260 -33.57 -4.62 0.98
N SER A 261 -32.89 -5.71 0.76
CA SER A 261 -33.48 -7.05 0.72
C SER A 261 -32.93 -7.90 1.86
N PHE A 262 -33.75 -8.77 2.44
CA PHE A 262 -33.32 -9.68 3.48
C PHE A 262 -34.04 -11.01 3.41
N GLY A 263 -33.37 -12.06 3.85
CA GLY A 263 -33.93 -13.41 3.86
C GLY A 263 -33.02 -14.42 4.55
N ALA A 264 -33.54 -15.62 4.72
CA ALA A 264 -32.78 -16.73 5.29
C ALA A 264 -32.44 -17.75 4.19
N LEU A 265 -31.17 -18.14 4.12
CA LEU A 265 -30.70 -19.23 3.26
C LEU A 265 -29.98 -20.27 4.12
N GLY A 266 -30.70 -21.34 4.51
CA GLY A 266 -30.24 -22.24 5.56
C GLY A 266 -30.05 -21.48 6.88
N ASP A 267 -28.88 -21.61 7.47
CA ASP A 267 -28.51 -20.93 8.73
C ASP A 267 -27.96 -19.52 8.52
N PHE A 268 -27.89 -19.04 7.28
CA PHE A 268 -27.41 -17.70 6.97
C PHE A 268 -28.55 -16.69 6.92
N LEU A 269 -28.41 -15.62 7.68
CA LEU A 269 -29.13 -14.38 7.45
C LEU A 269 -28.42 -13.61 6.33
N ILE A 270 -29.14 -13.28 5.29
CA ILE A 270 -28.64 -12.54 4.12
C ILE A 270 -29.31 -11.18 4.09
N VAL A 271 -28.51 -10.14 3.86
CA VAL A 271 -28.98 -8.77 3.62
C VAL A 271 -28.36 -8.30 2.31
N GLY A 272 -29.18 -7.80 1.42
CA GLY A 272 -28.77 -7.21 0.15
C GLY A 272 -29.11 -5.73 0.10
N PHE A 273 -28.30 -4.97 -0.63
CA PHE A 273 -28.49 -3.55 -0.83
C PHE A 273 -28.17 -3.18 -2.28
N GLY A 274 -29.04 -2.45 -2.95
CA GLY A 274 -28.82 -2.06 -4.33
C GLY A 274 -29.95 -1.23 -4.90
N PRO A 275 -29.97 -0.97 -6.20
CA PRO A 275 -31.08 -0.29 -6.87
C PRO A 275 -32.32 -1.19 -7.00
N ASP A 276 -32.13 -2.49 -6.98
CA ASP A 276 -33.14 -3.54 -6.97
C ASP A 276 -32.56 -4.85 -6.41
N HIS A 277 -33.34 -5.91 -6.36
CA HIS A 277 -32.92 -7.22 -5.83
C HIS A 277 -32.30 -8.15 -6.90
N SER A 278 -32.09 -7.71 -8.13
CA SER A 278 -31.58 -8.55 -9.23
C SER A 278 -30.16 -9.09 -8.99
N HIS A 279 -29.41 -8.44 -8.11
CA HIS A 279 -28.06 -8.83 -7.70
C HIS A 279 -28.05 -9.99 -6.69
N ILE A 280 -29.17 -10.26 -6.01
CA ILE A 280 -29.28 -11.35 -5.06
C ILE A 280 -29.59 -12.63 -5.80
N LYS A 281 -28.55 -13.33 -6.18
CA LYS A 281 -28.63 -14.57 -6.95
C LYS A 281 -27.83 -15.66 -6.27
N PHE A 282 -28.52 -16.74 -5.95
CA PHE A 282 -27.90 -17.97 -5.49
C PHE A 282 -28.04 -19.05 -6.55
N VAL A 283 -27.04 -19.90 -6.62
CA VAL A 283 -27.01 -21.02 -7.57
C VAL A 283 -27.15 -22.34 -6.81
N ASP A 284 -27.80 -23.30 -7.43
CA ASP A 284 -28.03 -24.61 -6.83
C ASP A 284 -26.85 -25.55 -7.05
N LYS A 285 -26.16 -25.41 -8.18
CA LYS A 285 -25.05 -26.25 -8.58
C LYS A 285 -23.72 -25.56 -8.37
N GLU A 286 -22.75 -26.28 -7.84
CA GLU A 286 -21.38 -25.77 -7.67
C GLU A 286 -20.73 -25.37 -9.00
N GLU A 287 -21.07 -26.02 -10.11
CA GLU A 287 -20.56 -25.68 -11.45
C GLU A 287 -20.95 -24.28 -11.94
N ASP A 288 -22.04 -23.71 -11.41
CA ASP A 288 -22.51 -22.34 -11.72
C ASP A 288 -22.04 -21.32 -10.67
N SER A 289 -21.38 -21.78 -9.62
CA SER A 289 -20.97 -20.94 -8.50
C SER A 289 -19.58 -20.34 -8.70
N LEU A 290 -19.25 -19.36 -7.85
CA LEU A 290 -17.92 -18.77 -7.76
C LEU A 290 -16.82 -19.84 -7.52
N MET A 291 -17.17 -20.97 -6.88
CA MET A 291 -16.24 -22.09 -6.68
C MET A 291 -15.80 -22.76 -8.00
N ALA A 292 -16.52 -22.59 -9.09
CA ALA A 292 -16.14 -23.10 -10.41
C ALA A 292 -15.22 -22.14 -11.18
N VAL A 293 -15.11 -20.89 -10.76
CA VAL A 293 -14.19 -19.91 -11.39
C VAL A 293 -12.76 -20.39 -11.17
N SER A 294 -11.99 -20.47 -12.27
CA SER A 294 -10.63 -21.03 -12.29
C SER A 294 -9.71 -20.40 -11.24
N ASP A 295 -9.88 -19.11 -11.02
CA ASP A 295 -9.05 -18.35 -10.10
C ASP A 295 -9.40 -18.62 -8.64
N PHE A 296 -10.69 -18.86 -8.35
CA PHE A 296 -11.12 -19.24 -7.01
C PHE A 296 -10.81 -20.71 -6.68
N GLN A 297 -10.62 -21.56 -7.69
CA GLN A 297 -10.20 -22.95 -7.49
C GLN A 297 -8.85 -23.06 -6.77
N PHE A 298 -8.00 -22.03 -6.86
CA PHE A 298 -6.80 -21.91 -6.03
C PHE A 298 -7.12 -22.06 -4.53
N ALA A 299 -8.15 -21.41 -4.06
CA ALA A 299 -8.55 -21.43 -2.65
C ALA A 299 -8.95 -22.84 -2.18
N LYS A 300 -9.51 -23.67 -3.08
CA LYS A 300 -9.84 -25.10 -2.78
C LYS A 300 -8.62 -25.91 -2.37
N GLY A 301 -7.42 -25.56 -2.86
CA GLY A 301 -6.17 -26.23 -2.48
C GLY A 301 -5.85 -26.12 -0.99
N TYR A 302 -6.48 -25.18 -0.29
CA TYR A 302 -6.29 -24.90 1.14
C TYR A 302 -7.47 -25.39 2.01
N SER A 303 -8.44 -26.12 1.45
CA SER A 303 -9.63 -26.58 2.17
C SER A 303 -9.35 -27.52 3.37
N ASN A 304 -8.14 -28.08 3.44
CA ASN A 304 -7.68 -28.88 4.57
C ASN A 304 -6.95 -28.05 5.64
N LYS A 305 -6.83 -26.75 5.47
CA LYS A 305 -6.24 -25.82 6.43
C LYS A 305 -7.34 -25.15 7.26
N LYS A 306 -6.97 -24.60 8.42
CA LYS A 306 -7.85 -23.75 9.21
C LYS A 306 -7.93 -22.36 8.55
N ILE A 307 -8.81 -22.22 7.57
CA ILE A 307 -9.01 -20.95 6.85
C ILE A 307 -9.72 -19.97 7.81
N LEU A 308 -9.23 -18.74 7.84
CA LEU A 308 -9.79 -17.64 8.63
C LEU A 308 -10.49 -16.60 7.74
N ALA A 309 -9.92 -16.36 6.57
CA ALA A 309 -10.49 -15.41 5.63
C ALA A 309 -10.15 -15.83 4.20
N TYR A 310 -10.99 -15.36 3.27
CA TYR A 310 -10.76 -15.50 1.84
C TYR A 310 -11.21 -14.24 1.11
N ASN A 311 -10.64 -14.02 -0.07
CA ASN A 311 -11.11 -12.99 -0.99
C ASN A 311 -11.03 -13.43 -2.44
N TYR A 312 -11.86 -12.78 -3.26
CA TYR A 312 -11.80 -12.83 -4.71
C TYR A 312 -12.15 -11.46 -5.27
N LEU A 313 -11.40 -11.02 -6.25
CA LEU A 313 -11.71 -9.86 -7.07
C LEU A 313 -11.56 -10.24 -8.53
N SER A 314 -12.59 -10.01 -9.30
CA SER A 314 -12.57 -10.24 -10.75
C SER A 314 -11.60 -9.29 -11.45
N LYS A 315 -11.21 -9.67 -12.67
CA LYS A 315 -10.35 -8.81 -13.50
C LYS A 315 -11.00 -7.46 -13.79
N SER A 316 -12.30 -7.43 -14.05
CA SER A 316 -13.07 -6.20 -14.31
C SER A 316 -13.06 -5.28 -13.09
N ALA A 317 -13.37 -5.81 -11.90
CA ALA A 317 -13.35 -5.04 -10.66
C ALA A 317 -11.96 -4.47 -10.36
N LEU A 318 -10.90 -5.27 -10.50
CA LEU A 318 -9.53 -4.79 -10.30
C LEU A 318 -9.13 -3.71 -11.29
N SER A 319 -9.51 -3.84 -12.55
CA SER A 319 -9.24 -2.81 -13.56
C SER A 319 -9.95 -1.51 -13.26
N SER A 320 -11.16 -1.57 -12.72
CA SER A 320 -11.92 -0.39 -12.31
C SER A 320 -11.40 0.24 -11.02
N LEU A 321 -10.87 -0.56 -10.08
CA LEU A 321 -10.25 -0.05 -8.86
C LEU A 321 -8.88 0.60 -9.11
N ASN A 322 -8.19 0.21 -10.20
CA ASN A 322 -6.87 0.72 -10.57
C ASN A 322 -6.89 1.27 -12.00
N PRO A 323 -7.60 2.35 -12.28
CA PRO A 323 -7.66 2.92 -13.61
C PRO A 323 -6.28 3.37 -14.08
N SER A 324 -5.94 3.08 -15.32
CA SER A 324 -4.70 3.54 -15.95
C SER A 324 -4.78 5.05 -16.22
N GLY A 325 -3.66 5.75 -16.09
CA GLY A 325 -3.57 7.16 -16.46
C GLY A 325 -3.94 8.16 -15.35
N GLN A 326 -4.11 7.74 -14.10
CA GLN A 326 -4.44 8.63 -12.98
C GLN A 326 -3.39 9.74 -12.79
N PHE A 327 -2.10 9.38 -12.84
CA PHE A 327 -1.02 10.35 -12.68
C PHE A 327 -0.91 11.29 -13.88
N SER A 328 -1.11 10.80 -15.10
CA SER A 328 -1.16 11.64 -16.29
C SER A 328 -2.32 12.63 -16.20
N SER A 329 -3.50 12.19 -15.82
CA SER A 329 -4.68 13.04 -15.65
C SER A 329 -4.44 14.17 -14.64
N LEU A 330 -3.94 13.83 -13.45
CA LEU A 330 -3.60 14.78 -12.40
C LEU A 330 -2.54 15.81 -12.88
N THR A 331 -1.45 15.31 -13.48
CA THR A 331 -0.34 16.16 -13.92
C THR A 331 -0.70 16.99 -15.15
N GLU A 332 -1.57 16.53 -16.02
CA GLU A 332 -2.13 17.34 -17.12
C GLU A 332 -2.99 18.49 -16.61
N SER A 333 -3.82 18.24 -15.59
CA SER A 333 -4.61 19.29 -14.93
C SER A 333 -3.70 20.33 -14.26
N LEU A 334 -2.65 19.89 -13.56
CA LEU A 334 -1.64 20.79 -12.98
C LEU A 334 -0.90 21.56 -14.08
N ALA A 335 -0.54 20.93 -15.18
CA ALA A 335 0.12 21.58 -16.30
C ALA A 335 -0.78 22.64 -16.98
N GLN A 336 -2.09 22.40 -17.06
CA GLN A 336 -3.05 23.40 -17.54
C GLN A 336 -3.17 24.58 -16.58
N MET A 337 -3.30 24.32 -15.28
CA MET A 337 -3.29 25.37 -14.26
C MET A 337 -1.99 26.21 -14.35
N MET A 338 -0.84 25.56 -14.48
CA MET A 338 0.44 26.23 -14.66
C MET A 338 0.50 27.08 -15.95
N LYS A 339 -0.17 26.68 -17.03
CA LYS A 339 -0.27 27.47 -18.26
C LYS A 339 -1.05 28.77 -18.02
N ILE A 340 -2.21 28.68 -17.35
CA ILE A 340 -3.02 29.85 -16.98
C ILE A 340 -2.19 30.82 -16.14
N ILE A 341 -1.51 30.29 -15.11
CA ILE A 341 -0.62 31.09 -14.25
C ILE A 341 0.53 31.71 -15.06
N ASN A 342 1.05 31.02 -16.04
CA ASN A 342 2.16 31.49 -16.85
C ASN A 342 1.79 32.59 -17.83
N GLU A 343 0.50 32.76 -18.21
CA GLU A 343 0.01 33.88 -19.01
C GLU A 343 0.24 35.22 -18.29
N GLU A 344 0.33 35.23 -16.97
CA GLU A 344 0.72 36.37 -16.15
C GLU A 344 2.25 36.62 -16.12
N GLY A 345 3.05 35.91 -16.89
CA GLY A 345 4.50 36.15 -17.05
C GLY A 345 5.37 35.59 -15.94
N ILE A 346 4.93 34.53 -15.24
CA ILE A 346 5.61 33.92 -14.08
C ILE A 346 6.82 33.09 -14.46
N GLY A 347 6.96 32.68 -15.73
CA GLY A 347 8.12 31.93 -16.22
C GLY A 347 8.07 30.41 -16.01
N LEU A 348 6.85 29.84 -16.04
CA LEU A 348 6.61 28.39 -15.85
C LEU A 348 6.80 27.53 -17.10
N GLU A 349 7.15 28.11 -18.25
CA GLU A 349 7.17 27.43 -19.55
C GLU A 349 8.01 26.15 -19.57
N LYS A 350 9.11 26.13 -18.81
CA LYS A 350 10.02 24.97 -18.74
C LYS A 350 9.47 23.85 -17.84
N MET A 351 8.64 24.20 -16.84
CA MET A 351 8.12 23.22 -15.87
C MET A 351 6.88 22.49 -16.39
N ILE A 352 6.03 23.17 -17.15
CA ILE A 352 4.80 22.61 -17.70
C ILE A 352 5.03 21.27 -18.43
N PRO A 353 5.97 21.15 -19.40
CA PRO A 353 6.22 19.88 -20.05
C PRO A 353 6.83 18.83 -19.13
N LEU A 354 7.59 19.24 -18.10
CA LEU A 354 8.16 18.29 -17.13
C LEU A 354 7.09 17.67 -16.23
N VAL A 355 6.10 18.47 -15.80
CA VAL A 355 4.96 17.98 -15.01
C VAL A 355 4.16 16.93 -15.81
N SER A 356 3.80 17.24 -17.06
CA SER A 356 3.11 16.28 -17.94
C SER A 356 3.94 15.04 -18.24
N LYS A 357 5.27 15.18 -18.38
CA LYS A 357 6.18 14.06 -18.57
C LYS A 357 6.24 13.18 -17.33
N LEU A 358 6.29 13.78 -16.14
CA LEU A 358 6.29 13.04 -14.87
C LEU A 358 5.04 12.18 -14.71
N GLY A 359 3.86 12.70 -15.01
CA GLY A 359 2.61 11.92 -14.97
C GLY A 359 2.67 10.67 -15.83
N LYS A 360 3.09 10.81 -17.09
CA LYS A 360 3.25 9.68 -18.02
C LYS A 360 4.30 8.66 -17.56
N GLN A 361 5.37 9.12 -16.91
CA GLN A 361 6.39 8.24 -16.35
C GLN A 361 5.86 7.49 -15.13
N LEU A 362 5.10 8.15 -14.25
CA LEU A 362 4.48 7.52 -13.09
C LEU A 362 3.42 6.50 -13.50
N ASP A 363 2.54 6.83 -14.45
CA ASP A 363 1.57 5.87 -14.98
C ASP A 363 2.25 4.61 -15.51
N LYS A 364 3.34 4.79 -16.28
CA LYS A 364 4.09 3.66 -16.82
C LYS A 364 4.77 2.84 -15.72
N ALA A 365 5.30 3.51 -14.68
CA ALA A 365 5.93 2.84 -13.55
C ALA A 365 4.93 2.08 -12.67
N THR A 366 3.68 2.55 -12.62
CA THR A 366 2.61 1.96 -11.82
C THR A 366 1.61 1.12 -12.63
N GLN A 367 1.82 1.03 -13.96
CA GLN A 367 0.95 0.25 -14.83
C GLN A 367 0.96 -1.23 -14.41
N LEU A 368 -0.10 -1.62 -13.73
CA LEU A 368 -0.32 -2.98 -13.27
C LEU A 368 -1.03 -3.75 -14.40
N THR A 369 -0.48 -4.90 -14.78
CA THR A 369 -1.27 -5.86 -15.54
C THR A 369 -2.33 -6.42 -14.61
N THR A 370 -3.56 -5.93 -14.75
CA THR A 370 -4.67 -6.39 -13.93
C THR A 370 -5.18 -7.73 -14.43
N ASP A 371 -5.15 -8.69 -13.54
CA ASP A 371 -5.80 -10.00 -13.71
C ASP A 371 -6.61 -10.25 -12.44
N SER A 372 -7.54 -11.19 -12.41
CA SER A 372 -8.28 -11.55 -11.20
C SER A 372 -7.35 -11.95 -10.06
N THR A 373 -7.79 -11.75 -8.82
CA THR A 373 -7.05 -12.19 -7.62
C THR A 373 -7.95 -13.02 -6.72
N ALA A 374 -7.36 -14.07 -6.12
CA ALA A 374 -7.98 -14.86 -5.06
C ALA A 374 -6.93 -15.12 -3.98
N GLY A 375 -7.34 -15.07 -2.73
CA GLY A 375 -6.44 -15.29 -1.60
C GLY A 375 -7.13 -15.96 -0.42
N VAL A 376 -6.34 -16.61 0.40
CA VAL A 376 -6.76 -17.26 1.64
C VAL A 376 -5.81 -16.92 2.78
N LEU A 377 -6.37 -16.55 3.91
CA LEU A 377 -5.68 -16.43 5.19
C LEU A 377 -5.97 -17.70 5.99
N TYR A 378 -4.95 -18.35 6.50
CA TYR A 378 -5.11 -19.58 7.27
C TYR A 378 -4.08 -19.65 8.39
N ARG A 379 -4.33 -20.54 9.36
CA ARG A 379 -3.45 -20.78 10.50
C ARG A 379 -2.58 -22.00 10.27
N GLU A 380 -1.31 -21.81 10.52
CA GLU A 380 -0.28 -22.86 10.57
C GLU A 380 1.02 -22.26 11.12
N ASN A 381 1.32 -22.50 12.40
CA ASN A 381 2.43 -21.87 13.12
C ASN A 381 2.41 -20.34 13.01
N GLY A 382 1.30 -19.72 13.39
CA GLY A 382 1.00 -18.32 13.19
C GLY A 382 0.03 -18.08 12.02
N LEU A 383 0.13 -16.93 11.37
CA LEU A 383 -0.78 -16.51 10.30
C LEU A 383 -0.09 -16.64 8.94
N LYS A 384 -0.73 -17.35 8.01
CA LYS A 384 -0.27 -17.50 6.64
C LYS A 384 -1.31 -16.97 5.65
N TRP A 385 -0.82 -16.24 4.68
CA TRP A 385 -1.59 -15.82 3.52
C TRP A 385 -1.02 -16.45 2.27
N ALA A 386 -1.88 -16.95 1.44
CA ALA A 386 -1.53 -17.39 0.10
C ALA A 386 -2.51 -16.81 -0.91
N SER A 387 -2.01 -16.25 -2.00
CA SER A 387 -2.87 -15.68 -3.03
C SER A 387 -2.33 -15.90 -4.43
N ILE A 388 -3.26 -16.01 -5.37
CA ILE A 388 -3.01 -15.73 -6.78
C ILE A 388 -3.31 -14.26 -6.97
N ARG A 389 -2.37 -13.51 -7.51
CA ARG A 389 -2.57 -12.09 -7.79
C ARG A 389 -2.56 -11.77 -9.26
N GLY A 390 -3.42 -10.80 -9.61
CA GLY A 390 -3.44 -10.21 -10.92
C GLY A 390 -2.29 -9.25 -11.18
N PRO A 391 -2.08 -8.17 -10.42
CA PRO A 391 -1.08 -7.20 -10.77
C PRO A 391 0.34 -7.66 -10.43
N SER A 392 1.25 -7.57 -11.41
CA SER A 392 2.69 -7.68 -11.15
C SER A 392 3.14 -6.52 -10.24
N ILE A 393 4.17 -6.72 -9.42
CA ILE A 393 4.87 -5.56 -8.83
C ILE A 393 5.60 -4.87 -9.97
N PRO A 394 5.30 -3.59 -10.25
CA PRO A 394 6.02 -2.86 -11.28
C PRO A 394 7.53 -2.92 -10.98
N GLY A 395 8.30 -3.23 -11.99
CA GLY A 395 9.73 -3.23 -11.87
C GLY A 395 10.39 -4.51 -11.38
N VAL A 396 9.63 -5.54 -10.97
CA VAL A 396 10.17 -6.84 -10.59
C VAL A 396 10.08 -7.83 -11.75
N ASP A 397 11.21 -8.43 -12.11
CA ASP A 397 11.28 -9.57 -13.03
C ASP A 397 11.13 -10.87 -12.24
N ALA A 398 9.92 -11.43 -12.28
CA ALA A 398 9.60 -12.63 -11.52
C ALA A 398 10.13 -13.93 -12.11
N ASP A 399 10.52 -13.92 -13.36
CA ASP A 399 11.04 -15.10 -14.07
C ASP A 399 12.57 -15.21 -13.88
N ALA A 400 13.22 -14.11 -13.46
CA ALA A 400 14.66 -14.11 -13.22
C ALA A 400 15.06 -14.89 -11.96
N SER A 401 16.12 -15.68 -12.07
CA SER A 401 16.67 -16.45 -10.96
C SER A 401 17.33 -15.54 -9.93
N LEU A 402 17.11 -15.85 -8.66
CA LEU A 402 17.71 -15.20 -7.49
C LEU A 402 18.79 -16.12 -6.91
N ARG A 403 20.00 -15.58 -6.71
CA ARG A 403 21.15 -16.32 -6.16
C ARG A 403 21.41 -15.99 -4.70
N LEU A 404 21.08 -14.74 -4.30
CA LEU A 404 21.32 -14.28 -2.93
C LEU A 404 20.38 -14.95 -1.93
N ALA A 405 19.08 -15.07 -2.24
CA ALA A 405 18.09 -15.61 -1.30
C ALA A 405 18.41 -17.06 -0.82
N PRO A 406 18.77 -18.02 -1.70
CA PRO A 406 19.16 -19.35 -1.25
C PRO A 406 20.55 -19.41 -0.58
N ALA A 407 21.37 -18.36 -0.71
CA ALA A 407 22.71 -18.25 -0.14
C ALA A 407 22.77 -17.45 1.17
N ALA A 408 21.72 -16.69 1.47
CA ALA A 408 21.66 -15.89 2.70
C ALA A 408 21.70 -16.80 3.94
N PRO A 409 22.44 -16.42 5.01
CA PRO A 409 22.44 -17.17 6.25
C PRO A 409 21.02 -17.29 6.83
N GLU A 410 20.65 -18.48 7.34
CA GLU A 410 19.36 -18.68 8.02
C GLU A 410 19.19 -17.71 9.20
N SER A 411 20.28 -17.36 9.86
CA SER A 411 20.35 -16.40 10.97
C SER A 411 20.44 -14.95 10.52
N ALA A 412 20.22 -14.63 9.25
CA ALA A 412 20.10 -13.23 8.86
C ALA A 412 18.86 -12.61 9.51
N PHE A 413 19.06 -11.46 10.15
CA PHE A 413 17.95 -10.66 10.68
C PHE A 413 17.05 -10.16 9.57
N LEU A 414 17.64 -9.64 8.50
CA LEU A 414 16.92 -9.15 7.33
C LEU A 414 17.54 -9.72 6.06
N LEU A 415 16.68 -10.23 5.19
CA LEU A 415 16.98 -10.53 3.80
C LEU A 415 15.92 -9.87 2.93
N LEU A 416 16.33 -9.02 2.02
CA LEU A 416 15.53 -8.57 0.88
C LEU A 416 16.28 -8.95 -0.39
N ASN A 417 15.63 -9.67 -1.30
CA ASN A 417 16.22 -10.03 -2.58
C ASN A 417 15.17 -10.02 -3.69
N TYR A 418 15.48 -9.43 -4.81
CA TYR A 418 14.61 -9.35 -5.98
C TYR A 418 15.42 -9.21 -7.26
N SER A 419 14.79 -9.49 -8.38
CA SER A 419 15.32 -9.16 -9.69
C SER A 419 14.54 -8.00 -10.28
N GLU A 420 15.26 -6.95 -10.70
CA GLU A 420 14.70 -5.77 -11.32
C GLU A 420 14.52 -6.00 -12.83
N ALA A 421 13.35 -5.65 -13.36
CA ALA A 421 13.14 -5.62 -14.80
C ALA A 421 13.98 -4.49 -15.43
N LEU A 422 14.79 -4.82 -16.43
CA LEU A 422 15.73 -3.89 -17.06
C LEU A 422 15.08 -2.61 -17.61
N ASP A 423 13.87 -2.72 -18.11
CA ASP A 423 13.11 -1.56 -18.59
C ASP A 423 12.63 -0.67 -17.44
N SER A 424 12.37 -1.24 -16.26
CA SER A 424 12.01 -0.47 -15.07
C SER A 424 13.15 0.43 -14.61
N ARG A 425 14.38 -0.06 -14.59
CA ARG A 425 15.56 0.75 -14.23
C ARG A 425 15.69 2.00 -15.09
N LYS A 426 15.53 1.85 -16.41
CA LYS A 426 15.56 2.99 -17.34
C LYS A 426 14.45 4.00 -17.03
N HIS A 427 13.26 3.51 -16.69
CA HIS A 427 12.12 4.36 -16.32
C HIS A 427 12.38 5.08 -15.00
N SER A 428 12.88 4.38 -13.99
CA SER A 428 13.22 4.97 -12.68
C SER A 428 14.27 6.06 -12.81
N ILE A 429 15.33 5.83 -13.62
CA ILE A 429 16.35 6.84 -13.93
C ILE A 429 15.71 8.06 -14.60
N ALA A 430 14.89 7.85 -15.64
CA ALA A 430 14.26 8.95 -16.36
C ALA A 430 13.26 9.73 -15.48
N THR A 431 12.54 9.03 -14.58
CA THR A 431 11.64 9.67 -13.61
C THR A 431 12.43 10.50 -12.60
N PHE A 432 13.53 9.96 -12.06
CA PHE A 432 14.42 10.70 -11.16
C PHE A 432 14.96 11.98 -11.82
N GLU A 433 15.43 11.89 -13.07
CA GLU A 433 15.92 13.06 -13.84
C GLU A 433 14.82 14.12 -13.97
N THR A 434 13.58 13.70 -14.28
CA THR A 434 12.45 14.63 -14.41
C THR A 434 12.12 15.31 -13.09
N VAL A 435 12.12 14.55 -11.97
CA VAL A 435 11.88 15.09 -10.62
C VAL A 435 12.99 16.06 -10.21
N ALA A 436 14.27 15.73 -10.48
CA ALA A 436 15.39 16.60 -10.18
C ALA A 436 15.31 17.93 -10.96
N GLU A 437 14.93 17.89 -12.24
CA GLU A 437 14.70 19.09 -13.05
C GLU A 437 13.52 19.92 -12.54
N LEU A 438 12.42 19.30 -12.08
CA LEU A 438 11.28 19.98 -11.47
C LEU A 438 11.67 20.68 -10.16
N ILE A 439 12.39 19.98 -9.26
CA ILE A 439 12.85 20.56 -7.99
C ILE A 439 13.77 21.75 -8.25
N HIS A 440 14.69 21.63 -9.21
CA HIS A 440 15.58 22.71 -9.59
C HIS A 440 14.81 23.91 -10.16
N GLY A 441 13.85 23.67 -11.06
CA GLY A 441 12.99 24.72 -11.61
C GLY A 441 12.16 25.43 -10.54
N ALA A 442 11.55 24.66 -9.62
CA ALA A 442 10.80 25.21 -8.51
C ALA A 442 11.66 26.05 -7.55
N GLY A 443 12.88 25.57 -7.24
CA GLY A 443 13.85 26.31 -6.43
C GLY A 443 14.25 27.65 -7.08
N SER A 444 14.53 27.62 -8.38
CA SER A 444 14.85 28.83 -9.14
C SER A 444 13.72 29.87 -9.10
N MET A 445 12.47 29.41 -9.23
CA MET A 445 11.30 30.30 -9.15
C MET A 445 11.06 30.84 -7.74
N ALA A 446 11.11 29.99 -6.73
CA ALA A 446 10.88 30.42 -5.34
C ALA A 446 11.83 31.56 -4.95
N ILE A 447 13.09 31.50 -5.40
CA ILE A 447 14.09 32.55 -5.17
C ILE A 447 13.75 33.84 -5.92
N GLN A 448 13.30 33.73 -7.17
CA GLN A 448 12.86 34.91 -7.95
C GLN A 448 11.68 35.61 -7.29
N PHE A 449 10.73 34.85 -6.73
CA PHE A 449 9.54 35.41 -6.06
C PHE A 449 9.85 36.04 -4.70
N GLN A 450 10.77 35.46 -3.92
CA GLN A 450 11.12 35.99 -2.60
C GLN A 450 11.94 37.29 -2.68
N GLY A 451 12.58 37.56 -3.81
CA GLY A 451 13.43 38.73 -4.00
C GLY A 451 14.66 38.81 -3.09
N ASP A 452 15.02 37.69 -2.46
CA ASP A 452 16.17 37.60 -1.57
C ASP A 452 17.46 37.48 -2.40
N GLN A 453 18.23 38.55 -2.46
CA GLN A 453 19.48 38.58 -3.20
C GLN A 453 20.50 37.57 -2.69
N GLN A 454 20.56 37.34 -1.39
CA GLN A 454 21.51 36.40 -0.81
C GLN A 454 21.19 34.94 -1.23
N MET A 455 19.92 34.57 -1.21
CA MET A 455 19.47 33.26 -1.69
C MET A 455 19.69 33.12 -3.20
N ALA A 456 19.48 34.18 -3.98
CA ALA A 456 19.74 34.18 -5.42
C ALA A 456 21.22 33.96 -5.74
N GLU A 457 22.12 34.62 -5.00
CA GLU A 457 23.58 34.43 -5.16
C GLU A 457 24.01 32.99 -4.79
N VAL A 458 23.48 32.44 -3.69
CA VAL A 458 23.76 31.04 -3.28
C VAL A 458 23.28 30.06 -4.35
N PHE A 459 22.10 30.26 -4.89
CA PHE A 459 21.55 29.39 -5.94
C PHE A 459 22.34 29.50 -7.26
N GLN A 460 22.72 30.71 -7.63
CA GLN A 460 23.55 30.95 -8.80
C GLN A 460 24.94 30.27 -8.65
N MET A 461 25.53 30.35 -7.45
CA MET A 461 26.77 29.64 -7.15
C MET A 461 26.61 28.14 -7.23
N PHE A 462 25.50 27.60 -6.70
CA PHE A 462 25.16 26.17 -6.85
C PHE A 462 25.06 25.79 -8.33
N ASP A 463 24.34 26.53 -9.13
CA ASP A 463 24.14 26.28 -10.56
C ASP A 463 25.44 26.32 -11.37
N GLN A 464 26.34 27.24 -11.04
CA GLN A 464 27.57 27.42 -11.78
C GLN A 464 28.68 26.48 -11.30
N MET A 465 28.76 26.18 -10.01
CA MET A 465 29.90 25.46 -9.43
C MET A 465 29.58 23.99 -9.08
N LEU A 466 28.45 23.72 -8.49
CA LEU A 466 28.14 22.37 -7.96
C LEU A 466 27.31 21.53 -8.93
N ARG A 467 26.25 22.11 -9.49
CA ARG A 467 25.34 21.39 -10.39
C ARG A 467 26.04 20.72 -11.58
N PRO A 468 26.95 21.34 -12.32
CA PRO A 468 27.63 20.67 -13.42
C PRO A 468 28.46 19.44 -12.97
N LYS A 469 29.03 19.52 -11.75
CA LYS A 469 29.82 18.42 -11.18
C LYS A 469 28.91 17.28 -10.71
N LEU A 470 27.76 17.61 -10.11
CA LEU A 470 26.75 16.62 -9.75
C LEU A 470 26.17 15.91 -10.98
N LEU A 471 25.90 16.66 -12.06
CA LEU A 471 25.45 16.09 -13.32
C LEU A 471 26.53 15.19 -13.99
N LYS A 472 27.82 15.52 -13.83
CA LYS A 472 28.94 14.66 -14.26
C LYS A 472 28.93 13.33 -13.49
N VAL A 473 28.82 13.38 -12.16
CA VAL A 473 28.72 12.17 -11.31
C VAL A 473 27.50 11.35 -11.68
N TRP A 474 26.33 12.01 -11.85
CA TRP A 474 25.11 11.34 -12.30
C TRP A 474 25.26 10.68 -13.67
N GLY A 475 25.91 11.33 -14.63
CA GLY A 475 26.21 10.76 -15.94
C GLY A 475 27.05 9.48 -15.82
N ILE A 476 28.11 9.51 -15.02
CA ILE A 476 28.96 8.33 -14.77
C ILE A 476 28.12 7.21 -14.14
N PHE A 477 27.30 7.54 -13.13
CA PHE A 477 26.41 6.56 -12.50
C PHE A 477 25.47 5.91 -13.52
N LYS A 478 24.76 6.71 -14.31
CA LYS A 478 23.81 6.24 -15.31
C LYS A 478 24.46 5.38 -16.40
N ASP A 479 25.56 5.88 -16.97
CA ASP A 479 26.16 5.27 -18.15
C ASP A 479 27.08 4.10 -17.83
N LYS A 480 27.66 4.06 -16.63
CA LYS A 480 28.62 3.05 -16.22
C LYS A 480 28.09 2.15 -15.10
N VAL A 481 27.71 2.72 -13.96
CA VAL A 481 27.27 1.91 -12.81
C VAL A 481 25.97 1.17 -13.13
N ALA A 482 24.91 1.87 -13.54
CA ALA A 482 23.62 1.27 -13.83
C ALA A 482 23.66 0.25 -14.98
N ASN A 483 24.55 0.45 -15.97
CA ASN A 483 24.77 -0.49 -17.06
C ASN A 483 25.79 -1.60 -16.73
N GLY A 484 26.60 -1.43 -15.70
CA GLY A 484 27.53 -2.42 -15.18
C GLY A 484 26.87 -3.45 -14.27
N LEU A 485 25.86 -3.02 -13.49
CA LEU A 485 25.09 -3.87 -12.60
C LEU A 485 24.08 -4.72 -13.38
N GLY A 486 23.86 -5.95 -12.92
CA GLY A 486 22.82 -6.85 -13.40
C GLY A 486 21.45 -6.53 -12.82
N SER A 487 20.51 -7.44 -13.01
CA SER A 487 19.11 -7.25 -12.56
C SER A 487 18.88 -7.65 -11.11
N GLU A 488 19.60 -8.65 -10.60
CA GLU A 488 19.43 -9.10 -9.24
C GLU A 488 20.01 -8.11 -8.24
N ALA A 489 19.24 -7.72 -7.24
CA ALA A 489 19.64 -6.85 -6.16
C ALA A 489 19.12 -7.40 -4.81
N GLY A 490 19.83 -7.08 -3.73
CA GLY A 490 19.41 -7.50 -2.41
C GLY A 490 20.20 -6.88 -1.28
N ILE A 491 19.67 -7.06 -0.08
CA ILE A 491 20.29 -6.63 1.18
C ILE A 491 20.23 -7.80 2.15
N VAL A 492 21.35 -8.08 2.80
CA VAL A 492 21.45 -9.01 3.92
C VAL A 492 21.98 -8.25 5.12
N ILE A 493 21.27 -8.36 6.25
CA ILE A 493 21.73 -7.86 7.54
C ILE A 493 21.80 -9.04 8.49
N ASP A 494 22.96 -9.34 9.02
CA ASP A 494 23.10 -10.25 10.15
C ASP A 494 23.68 -9.53 11.36
N LEU A 495 23.41 -10.06 12.53
CA LEU A 495 23.71 -9.42 13.81
C LEU A 495 24.88 -10.11 14.55
N LYS A 496 25.71 -10.87 13.82
CA LYS A 496 26.77 -11.74 14.37
C LYS A 496 28.18 -11.14 14.26
N GLY A 497 28.32 -9.94 13.74
CA GLY A 497 29.62 -9.28 13.61
C GLY A 497 30.30 -9.08 14.96
N THR A 498 31.62 -9.16 14.99
CA THR A 498 32.42 -8.92 16.18
C THR A 498 32.82 -7.45 16.24
N MET A 499 32.75 -6.88 17.44
CA MET A 499 33.11 -5.47 17.65
C MET A 499 34.59 -5.23 17.39
N PRO A 500 34.97 -4.18 16.63
CA PRO A 500 36.38 -3.84 16.41
C PRO A 500 37.01 -3.32 17.71
N LYS A 501 38.37 -3.43 17.78
CA LYS A 501 39.13 -2.93 18.92
C LYS A 501 39.29 -1.40 18.84
N ILE A 502 38.31 -0.68 19.36
CA ILE A 502 38.33 0.79 19.39
C ILE A 502 38.92 1.28 20.70
N PRO A 503 39.97 2.16 20.70
CA PRO A 503 40.51 2.74 21.91
C PRO A 503 39.44 3.50 22.71
N GLY A 504 39.44 3.32 24.03
CA GLY A 504 38.45 3.93 24.91
C GLY A 504 37.15 3.15 25.11
N VAL A 505 36.91 2.12 24.29
CA VAL A 505 35.77 1.20 24.47
C VAL A 505 36.17 0.16 25.55
N PRO A 506 35.31 -0.12 26.55
CA PRO A 506 35.58 -1.12 27.57
C PRO A 506 35.85 -2.50 26.99
N ALA A 507 36.79 -3.23 27.57
CA ALA A 507 37.24 -4.53 27.07
C ALA A 507 36.09 -5.57 26.95
N ASP A 508 35.09 -5.48 27.81
CA ASP A 508 33.95 -6.37 27.83
C ASP A 508 33.07 -6.17 26.56
N PHE A 509 32.87 -4.91 26.13
CA PHE A 509 32.15 -4.57 24.88
C PHE A 509 32.94 -5.06 23.67
N VAL A 510 34.23 -4.86 23.62
CA VAL A 510 35.09 -5.36 22.52
C VAL A 510 35.04 -6.89 22.42
N LYS A 511 35.00 -7.59 23.56
CA LYS A 511 35.02 -9.06 23.62
C LYS A 511 33.68 -9.68 23.31
N ASN A 512 32.59 -9.12 23.83
CA ASN A 512 31.27 -9.73 23.86
C ASN A 512 30.24 -8.97 23.00
N GLY A 513 30.52 -7.70 22.68
CA GLY A 513 29.64 -6.86 21.83
C GLY A 513 29.54 -7.40 20.42
N LYS A 514 28.35 -7.32 19.87
CA LYS A 514 28.06 -7.70 18.49
C LYS A 514 27.74 -6.44 17.67
N VAL A 515 28.09 -6.44 16.41
CA VAL A 515 27.76 -5.37 15.47
C VAL A 515 27.00 -5.91 14.26
N PRO A 516 26.06 -5.15 13.70
CA PRO A 516 25.40 -5.53 12.46
C PRO A 516 26.41 -5.62 11.32
N ARG A 517 26.30 -6.68 10.50
CA ARG A 517 27.00 -6.81 9.25
C ARG A 517 25.99 -6.60 8.12
N ILE A 518 26.14 -5.51 7.41
CA ILE A 518 25.24 -5.11 6.32
C ILE A 518 25.93 -5.37 5.00
N SER A 519 25.28 -6.12 4.11
CA SER A 519 25.76 -6.42 2.78
C SER A 519 24.69 -6.09 1.76
N ILE A 520 24.97 -5.13 0.89
CA ILE A 520 24.16 -4.81 -0.29
C ILE A 520 24.77 -5.56 -1.46
N PHE A 521 23.96 -6.35 -2.12
CA PHE A 521 24.31 -7.21 -3.24
C PHE A 521 23.70 -6.70 -4.54
N ASN A 522 24.46 -6.80 -5.61
CA ASN A 522 23.96 -6.76 -6.98
C ASN A 522 24.68 -7.83 -7.82
N SER A 523 23.96 -8.40 -8.78
CA SER A 523 24.62 -9.15 -9.84
C SER A 523 25.43 -8.20 -10.74
N VAL A 524 26.44 -8.71 -11.39
CA VAL A 524 27.28 -7.94 -12.35
C VAL A 524 26.90 -8.37 -13.76
N LYS A 525 26.62 -7.38 -14.61
CA LYS A 525 26.39 -7.56 -16.05
C LYS A 525 27.64 -7.25 -16.85
N ASN A 526 28.39 -6.24 -16.44
CA ASN A 526 29.60 -5.81 -17.12
C ASN A 526 30.59 -5.21 -16.12
N ARG A 527 31.53 -6.03 -15.68
CA ARG A 527 32.60 -5.63 -14.74
C ARG A 527 33.46 -4.47 -15.26
N LYS A 528 33.72 -4.41 -16.57
CA LYS A 528 34.52 -3.34 -17.16
C LYS A 528 33.85 -1.97 -16.96
N HIS A 529 32.55 -1.87 -17.13
CA HIS A 529 31.82 -0.64 -16.85
C HIS A 529 31.93 -0.21 -15.38
N LEU A 530 31.90 -1.15 -14.43
CA LEU A 530 32.08 -0.84 -13.02
C LEU A 530 33.50 -0.36 -12.70
N ALA A 531 34.54 -0.94 -13.32
CA ALA A 531 35.89 -0.50 -13.17
C ALA A 531 36.08 0.93 -13.75
N GLU A 532 35.61 1.18 -14.98
CA GLU A 532 35.60 2.50 -15.59
C GLU A 532 34.81 3.54 -14.77
N ALA A 533 33.69 3.12 -14.12
CA ALA A 533 32.93 3.97 -13.23
C ALA A 533 33.78 4.41 -12.03
N TRP A 534 34.47 3.47 -11.38
CA TRP A 534 35.34 3.79 -10.25
C TRP A 534 36.43 4.79 -10.57
N GLU A 535 37.15 4.55 -11.70
CA GLU A 535 38.21 5.43 -12.18
C GLU A 535 37.70 6.87 -12.45
N GLN A 536 36.46 7.04 -12.86
CA GLN A 536 35.83 8.34 -13.15
C GLN A 536 35.15 8.98 -11.96
N LEU A 537 34.51 8.17 -11.07
CA LEU A 537 33.74 8.67 -9.91
C LEU A 537 34.65 9.30 -8.85
N VAL A 538 35.80 8.67 -8.53
CA VAL A 538 36.72 9.17 -7.49
C VAL A 538 37.21 10.60 -7.81
N PRO A 539 37.75 10.89 -9.00
CA PRO A 539 38.10 12.26 -9.34
C PRO A 539 36.92 13.21 -9.36
N ALA A 540 35.77 12.78 -9.88
CA ALA A 540 34.57 13.63 -9.96
C ALA A 540 34.00 13.99 -8.55
N ILE A 541 34.05 13.07 -7.60
CA ILE A 541 33.63 13.33 -6.21
C ILE A 541 34.64 14.27 -5.53
N ASN A 542 35.95 14.08 -5.76
CA ASN A 542 36.97 14.98 -5.25
C ASN A 542 36.79 16.40 -5.81
N GLU A 543 36.41 16.54 -7.09
CA GLU A 543 36.08 17.84 -7.69
C GLU A 543 34.86 18.51 -7.02
N ILE A 544 33.84 17.73 -6.56
CA ILE A 544 32.72 18.24 -5.80
C ILE A 544 33.18 18.70 -4.41
N ALA A 545 33.93 17.85 -3.73
CA ALA A 545 34.47 18.15 -2.40
C ALA A 545 35.28 19.46 -2.41
N ALA A 546 36.16 19.63 -3.36
CA ALA A 546 36.97 20.86 -3.52
C ALA A 546 36.12 22.12 -3.87
N ALA A 547 34.91 21.95 -4.37
CA ALA A 547 34.00 23.07 -4.72
C ALA A 547 33.12 23.54 -3.57
N ILE A 548 33.10 22.85 -2.42
CA ILE A 548 32.29 23.24 -1.25
C ILE A 548 32.90 24.48 -0.60
N PRO A 549 32.16 25.60 -0.49
CA PRO A 549 32.70 26.84 0.12
C PRO A 549 33.04 26.65 1.60
N GLY A 550 34.09 27.34 2.07
CA GLY A 550 34.47 27.37 3.49
C GLY A 550 35.52 26.34 3.90
N GLN A 551 36.03 25.53 2.98
CA GLN A 551 37.17 24.65 3.27
C GLN A 551 38.47 25.46 3.35
N GLN A 552 39.28 25.20 4.37
CA GLN A 552 40.59 25.82 4.47
C GLN A 552 41.56 25.21 3.44
N PRO A 553 42.43 26.00 2.78
CA PRO A 553 43.42 25.46 1.87
C PRO A 553 44.28 24.37 2.57
N GLY A 554 44.34 23.19 1.98
CA GLY A 554 45.06 22.04 2.55
C GLY A 554 44.23 21.10 3.46
N GLN A 555 42.95 21.39 3.68
CA GLN A 555 42.00 20.51 4.37
C GLN A 555 40.92 19.96 3.42
N GLU A 556 41.20 19.97 2.11
CA GLU A 556 40.28 19.42 1.13
C GLU A 556 40.03 17.93 1.39
N PHE A 557 38.77 17.55 1.54
CA PHE A 557 38.43 16.14 1.60
C PHE A 557 38.81 15.46 0.27
N GLN A 558 39.69 14.48 0.37
CA GLN A 558 40.03 13.62 -0.78
C GLN A 558 39.72 12.18 -0.42
N ILE A 559 39.06 11.47 -1.31
CA ILE A 559 38.91 10.02 -1.17
C ILE A 559 40.32 9.43 -1.32
N PRO A 560 40.86 8.78 -0.27
CA PRO A 560 42.18 8.16 -0.36
C PRO A 560 42.18 7.00 -1.35
N ASP A 561 43.36 6.64 -1.83
CA ASP A 561 43.52 5.48 -2.72
C ASP A 561 43.00 4.22 -2.01
N ALA A 562 42.15 3.47 -2.73
CA ALA A 562 41.61 2.23 -2.21
C ALA A 562 42.71 1.15 -2.16
N LEU A 563 42.81 0.50 -1.02
CA LEU A 563 43.58 -0.73 -0.87
C LEU A 563 42.77 -1.88 -1.47
N SER A 564 43.46 -2.89 -2.01
CA SER A 564 42.79 -4.09 -2.54
C SER A 564 43.33 -5.36 -1.90
N MET A 565 42.44 -6.34 -1.77
CA MET A 565 42.76 -7.66 -1.25
C MET A 565 41.98 -8.71 -2.05
N ASP A 566 42.70 -9.65 -2.63
CA ASP A 566 42.11 -10.76 -3.35
C ASP A 566 41.58 -11.81 -2.37
N GLY A 567 40.32 -12.19 -2.54
CA GLY A 567 39.66 -13.30 -1.88
C GLY A 567 39.47 -14.49 -2.83
N LYS A 568 38.81 -15.56 -2.36
CA LYS A 568 38.59 -16.78 -3.15
C LYS A 568 37.72 -16.53 -4.39
N ASN A 569 36.69 -15.68 -4.25
CA ASN A 569 35.66 -15.45 -5.26
C ASN A 569 35.52 -13.98 -5.64
N LEU A 570 36.16 -13.07 -4.92
CA LEU A 570 35.96 -11.63 -5.02
C LEU A 570 37.31 -10.90 -4.85
N THR A 571 37.48 -9.77 -5.51
CA THR A 571 38.46 -8.77 -5.14
C THR A 571 37.76 -7.70 -4.29
N THR A 572 38.30 -7.47 -3.10
CA THR A 572 37.73 -6.51 -2.13
C THR A 572 38.56 -5.24 -2.12
N HIS A 573 37.91 -4.09 -2.31
CA HIS A 573 38.51 -2.76 -2.26
C HIS A 573 38.01 -2.05 -1.00
N PHE A 574 38.89 -1.41 -0.24
CA PHE A 574 38.57 -0.72 0.99
C PHE A 574 39.48 0.46 1.25
N ILE A 575 39.02 1.40 2.05
CA ILE A 575 39.81 2.52 2.54
C ILE A 575 40.47 2.10 3.84
N GLY A 576 41.76 2.38 3.97
CA GLY A 576 42.51 2.12 5.18
C GLY A 576 42.02 3.00 6.34
N LEU A 577 41.09 2.47 7.14
CA LEU A 577 40.60 3.12 8.35
C LEU A 577 41.30 2.55 9.60
N PRO A 578 41.54 3.36 10.65
CA PRO A 578 41.98 2.81 11.92
C PRO A 578 40.91 1.92 12.53
N PHE A 579 41.31 0.91 13.30
CA PHE A 579 40.43 0.04 14.09
C PHE A 579 39.47 -0.86 13.28
N VAL A 580 39.87 -1.27 12.08
CA VAL A 580 39.09 -2.23 11.26
C VAL A 580 39.40 -3.68 11.65
N SER A 581 38.45 -4.54 11.43
CA SER A 581 38.55 -6.00 11.52
C SER A 581 37.89 -6.63 10.30
N ASN A 582 38.04 -7.94 10.05
CA ASN A 582 37.35 -8.60 8.96
C ASN A 582 35.80 -8.55 9.10
N ASP A 583 35.30 -8.43 10.33
CA ASP A 583 33.86 -8.27 10.63
C ASP A 583 33.40 -6.81 10.58
N PHE A 584 34.33 -5.85 10.63
CA PHE A 584 34.05 -4.42 10.48
C PHE A 584 35.07 -3.80 9.53
N LEU A 585 34.86 -3.96 8.24
CA LEU A 585 35.65 -3.40 7.16
C LEU A 585 34.71 -2.90 6.05
N PRO A 586 34.30 -1.63 6.09
CA PRO A 586 33.54 -1.03 5.01
C PRO A 586 34.28 -1.21 3.69
N SER A 587 33.67 -1.89 2.74
CA SER A 587 34.35 -2.35 1.54
C SER A 587 33.41 -2.52 0.35
N LEU A 588 33.97 -2.42 -0.82
CA LEU A 588 33.37 -2.78 -2.08
C LEU A 588 34.07 -4.05 -2.59
N SER A 589 33.30 -5.10 -2.83
CA SER A 589 33.82 -6.35 -3.35
C SER A 589 33.21 -6.68 -4.70
N VAL A 590 34.04 -7.10 -5.67
CA VAL A 590 33.58 -7.32 -7.04
C VAL A 590 34.20 -8.57 -7.66
N SER A 591 33.39 -9.26 -8.46
CA SER A 591 33.81 -10.31 -9.39
C SER A 591 33.18 -10.08 -10.76
N ASP A 592 33.28 -11.04 -11.66
CA ASP A 592 32.60 -11.00 -12.96
C ASP A 592 31.08 -11.18 -12.83
N GLU A 593 30.59 -11.70 -11.71
CA GLU A 593 29.19 -12.05 -11.49
C GLU A 593 28.53 -11.33 -10.31
N MET A 594 29.34 -10.85 -9.37
CA MET A 594 28.86 -10.34 -8.08
C MET A 594 29.50 -9.01 -7.73
N PHE A 595 28.68 -8.12 -7.18
CA PHE A 595 29.07 -6.85 -6.60
C PHE A 595 28.48 -6.75 -5.19
N PHE A 596 29.31 -6.37 -4.22
CA PHE A 596 28.89 -6.11 -2.84
C PHE A 596 29.37 -4.75 -2.37
N LEU A 597 28.51 -4.03 -1.68
CA LEU A 597 28.87 -2.94 -0.79
C LEU A 597 28.55 -3.39 0.63
N SER A 598 29.57 -3.51 1.48
CA SER A 598 29.37 -4.15 2.78
C SER A 598 30.15 -3.47 3.89
N THR A 599 29.65 -3.57 5.12
CA THR A 599 30.38 -3.19 6.35
C THR A 599 31.29 -4.31 6.83
N SER A 600 31.21 -5.52 6.27
CA SER A 600 31.97 -6.69 6.70
C SER A 600 32.49 -7.50 5.52
N LYS A 601 33.82 -7.52 5.36
CA LYS A 601 34.45 -8.40 4.37
C LYS A 601 34.15 -9.87 4.64
N LYS A 602 34.14 -10.28 5.91
CA LYS A 602 33.86 -11.68 6.29
C LYS A 602 32.47 -12.12 5.87
N ALA A 603 31.43 -11.29 6.15
CA ALA A 603 30.06 -11.59 5.70
C ALA A 603 29.98 -11.69 4.18
N THR A 604 30.66 -10.77 3.46
CA THR A 604 30.72 -10.78 2.00
C THR A 604 31.34 -12.07 1.46
N ASP A 605 32.47 -12.51 2.03
CA ASP A 605 33.14 -13.76 1.61
C ASP A 605 32.26 -15.00 1.90
N GLU A 606 31.56 -15.03 3.04
CA GLU A 606 30.63 -16.09 3.42
C GLU A 606 29.46 -16.17 2.43
N ILE A 607 28.80 -15.03 2.13
CA ILE A 607 27.68 -14.97 1.19
C ILE A 607 28.13 -15.32 -0.23
N ALA A 608 29.25 -14.76 -0.70
CA ALA A 608 29.77 -15.05 -2.04
C ALA A 608 30.12 -16.54 -2.22
N THR A 609 30.67 -17.18 -1.17
CA THR A 609 30.94 -18.61 -1.19
C THR A 609 29.64 -19.39 -1.26
N ALA A 610 28.65 -19.03 -0.43
CA ALA A 610 27.36 -19.69 -0.43
C ALA A 610 26.59 -19.53 -1.76
N ILE A 611 26.72 -18.39 -2.45
CA ILE A 611 26.16 -18.18 -3.81
C ILE A 611 26.76 -19.18 -4.80
N VAL A 612 28.07 -19.40 -4.74
CA VAL A 612 28.75 -20.35 -5.62
C VAL A 612 28.37 -21.79 -5.30
N ASP A 613 28.27 -22.12 -4.01
CA ASP A 613 27.97 -23.48 -3.54
C ASP A 613 26.49 -23.86 -3.74
N ASN A 614 25.57 -22.88 -3.75
CA ASN A 614 24.13 -23.08 -3.92
C ASN A 614 23.60 -22.74 -5.33
N LYS A 615 24.46 -22.63 -6.34
CA LYS A 615 24.09 -22.23 -7.71
C LYS A 615 22.97 -23.08 -8.35
N ASP A 616 22.78 -24.29 -7.89
CA ASP A 616 21.76 -25.22 -8.39
C ASP A 616 20.41 -25.07 -7.67
N LYS A 617 20.32 -24.22 -6.62
CA LYS A 617 19.06 -23.91 -5.95
C LYS A 617 18.40 -22.72 -6.63
N GLU A 618 17.34 -23.00 -7.38
CA GLU A 618 16.58 -21.95 -8.05
C GLU A 618 15.54 -21.34 -7.12
N MET A 619 15.57 -20.04 -7.07
CA MET A 619 14.52 -19.20 -6.45
C MET A 619 14.26 -18.01 -7.39
N SER A 620 13.04 -17.52 -7.48
CA SER A 620 12.70 -16.39 -8.34
C SER A 620 11.73 -15.43 -7.66
N GLY A 621 11.60 -14.23 -8.22
CA GLY A 621 10.64 -13.24 -7.81
C GLY A 621 11.19 -12.21 -6.83
N LEU A 622 10.47 -11.99 -5.71
CA LEU A 622 10.87 -11.12 -4.60
C LEU A 622 10.77 -11.91 -3.30
N VAL A 623 11.80 -11.84 -2.49
CA VAL A 623 11.89 -12.48 -1.17
C VAL A 623 12.21 -11.41 -0.13
N LEU A 624 11.40 -11.35 0.93
CA LEU A 624 11.68 -10.60 2.15
C LEU A 624 11.58 -11.56 3.34
N LYS A 625 12.62 -11.63 4.15
CA LYS A 625 12.64 -12.40 5.40
C LYS A 625 13.11 -11.49 6.51
N VAL A 626 12.38 -11.46 7.60
CA VAL A 626 12.74 -10.79 8.85
C VAL A 626 12.72 -11.83 9.96
N ASN A 627 13.86 -12.04 10.61
CA ASN A 627 14.01 -12.96 11.73
C ASN A 627 14.05 -12.16 13.04
N VAL A 628 12.91 -12.05 13.70
CA VAL A 628 12.75 -11.24 14.90
C VAL A 628 13.49 -11.87 16.09
N GLU A 629 13.59 -13.19 16.14
CA GLU A 629 14.33 -13.88 17.21
C GLU A 629 15.81 -13.47 17.24
N GLU A 630 16.46 -13.32 16.09
CA GLU A 630 17.86 -12.89 16.00
C GLU A 630 18.01 -11.43 16.50
N LEU A 631 17.04 -10.56 16.22
CA LEU A 631 17.01 -9.19 16.73
C LEU A 631 16.85 -9.16 18.25
N ILE A 632 15.95 -9.98 18.79
CA ILE A 632 15.73 -10.10 20.24
C ILE A 632 17.01 -10.57 20.92
N GLN A 633 17.63 -11.65 20.45
CA GLN A 633 18.88 -12.17 21.01
C GLN A 633 20.03 -11.15 20.97
N PHE A 634 20.14 -10.42 19.85
CA PHE A 634 21.12 -9.34 19.72
C PHE A 634 20.89 -8.23 20.74
N SER A 635 19.65 -7.76 20.86
CA SER A 635 19.28 -6.68 21.77
C SER A 635 19.42 -7.10 23.24
N GLN A 636 19.04 -8.32 23.60
CA GLN A 636 19.23 -8.87 24.95
C GLN A 636 20.71 -8.98 25.32
N ALA A 637 21.56 -9.37 24.37
CA ALA A 637 23.01 -9.41 24.59
C ALA A 637 23.58 -8.01 24.87
N TRP A 638 23.11 -6.97 24.15
CA TRP A 638 23.51 -5.58 24.40
C TRP A 638 22.98 -5.05 25.73
N VAL A 639 21.72 -5.31 26.06
CA VAL A 639 21.12 -4.96 27.35
C VAL A 639 21.96 -5.56 28.50
N GLY A 640 22.27 -6.86 28.43
CA GLY A 640 23.09 -7.52 29.44
C GLY A 640 24.53 -6.97 29.57
N LEU A 641 25.13 -6.55 28.46
CA LEU A 641 26.45 -5.89 28.47
C LEU A 641 26.37 -4.49 29.12
N MET A 642 25.33 -3.71 28.81
CA MET A 642 25.13 -2.39 29.41
C MET A 642 24.88 -2.50 30.91
N GLU A 643 24.03 -3.41 31.38
CA GLU A 643 23.75 -3.63 32.79
C GLU A 643 25.02 -4.05 33.60
N LYS A 644 25.80 -4.94 32.98
CA LYS A 644 27.05 -5.41 33.60
C LYS A 644 28.10 -4.30 33.75
N ASN A 645 28.05 -3.30 32.90
CA ASN A 645 28.96 -2.16 32.91
C ASN A 645 28.21 -0.88 33.34
N GLY A 646 27.40 -0.97 34.38
CA GLY A 646 26.52 0.09 34.89
C GLY A 646 27.19 1.42 35.20
N ASP A 647 28.53 1.42 35.45
CA ASP A 647 29.32 2.65 35.62
C ASP A 647 29.28 3.56 34.35
N LEU A 648 28.90 3.01 33.20
CA LEU A 648 28.71 3.76 31.96
C LEU A 648 27.29 4.34 31.81
N LEU A 649 26.37 3.92 32.70
CA LEU A 649 24.95 4.30 32.69
C LEU A 649 24.66 5.47 33.67
N ASN A 650 25.64 6.34 33.91
CA ASN A 650 25.49 7.49 34.80
C ASN A 650 24.57 8.61 34.27
N ASP A 651 23.88 8.36 33.15
CA ASP A 651 22.98 9.27 32.48
C ASP A 651 21.54 8.73 32.58
N ASP A 652 20.64 9.51 33.15
CA ASP A 652 19.22 9.16 33.29
C ASP A 652 18.58 8.87 31.96
N GLU A 653 18.96 9.57 30.87
CA GLU A 653 18.48 9.32 29.48
C GLU A 653 18.87 7.92 29.01
N MET A 654 20.08 7.46 29.30
CA MET A 654 20.55 6.13 28.93
C MET A 654 19.79 5.03 29.68
N ILE A 655 19.46 5.25 30.95
CA ILE A 655 18.66 4.32 31.77
C ILE A 655 17.23 4.22 31.18
N GLU A 656 16.64 5.34 30.79
CA GLU A 656 15.33 5.37 30.17
C GLU A 656 15.31 4.62 28.81
N VAL A 657 16.30 4.86 27.96
CA VAL A 657 16.47 4.13 26.69
C VAL A 657 16.58 2.62 26.94
N LEU A 658 17.38 2.20 27.93
CA LEU A 658 17.54 0.79 28.27
C LEU A 658 16.21 0.15 28.72
N ASN A 659 15.44 0.86 29.54
CA ASN A 659 14.14 0.39 30.01
C ASN A 659 13.11 0.32 28.85
N ASN A 660 13.16 1.26 27.92
CA ASN A 660 12.31 1.24 26.73
C ASN A 660 12.67 0.05 25.81
N VAL A 661 13.98 -0.22 25.62
CA VAL A 661 14.43 -1.38 24.87
C VAL A 661 13.98 -2.69 25.52
N LYS A 662 14.09 -2.83 26.86
CA LYS A 662 13.60 -4.02 27.58
C LYS A 662 12.11 -4.23 27.36
N ARG A 663 11.31 -3.17 27.51
CA ARG A 663 9.85 -3.26 27.22
C ARG A 663 9.59 -3.71 25.81
N ALA A 664 10.25 -3.11 24.82
CA ALA A 664 10.11 -3.52 23.42
C ALA A 664 10.48 -5.00 23.18
N LEU A 665 11.51 -5.50 23.87
CA LEU A 665 11.90 -6.92 23.79
C LEU A 665 10.86 -7.85 24.41
N GLU A 666 10.26 -7.47 25.52
CA GLU A 666 9.15 -8.22 26.13
C GLU A 666 7.96 -8.31 25.18
N PHE A 667 7.65 -7.23 24.45
CA PHE A 667 6.63 -7.23 23.41
C PHE A 667 6.96 -8.17 22.26
N ALA A 668 8.20 -8.16 21.82
CA ALA A 668 8.62 -8.93 20.65
C ALA A 668 8.78 -10.44 20.93
N GLU A 669 8.79 -10.87 22.19
CA GLU A 669 9.15 -12.24 22.60
C GLU A 669 8.30 -13.34 21.95
N GLY A 670 7.02 -13.05 21.64
CA GLY A 670 6.12 -13.99 20.97
C GLY A 670 6.22 -13.97 19.44
N ILE A 671 6.88 -12.97 18.84
CA ILE A 671 7.02 -12.83 17.40
C ILE A 671 8.33 -13.48 16.97
N LYS A 672 8.28 -14.54 16.15
CA LYS A 672 9.47 -15.23 15.64
C LYS A 672 9.99 -14.60 14.37
N GLY A 673 9.11 -14.24 13.45
CA GLY A 673 9.53 -13.67 12.20
C GLY A 673 8.41 -13.36 11.21
N PHE A 674 8.84 -12.80 10.09
CA PHE A 674 7.99 -12.53 8.95
C PHE A 674 8.69 -12.98 7.68
N ASN A 675 8.01 -13.79 6.87
CA ASN A 675 8.48 -14.24 5.58
C ASN A 675 7.47 -13.78 4.52
N TYR A 676 7.96 -13.15 3.48
CA TYR A 676 7.16 -12.75 2.31
C TYR A 676 7.86 -13.24 1.05
N ARG A 677 7.11 -13.85 0.17
CA ARG A 677 7.57 -14.25 -1.14
C ARG A 677 6.54 -13.92 -2.19
N ARG A 678 6.99 -13.33 -3.29
CA ARG A 678 6.20 -13.13 -4.48
C ARG A 678 6.93 -13.64 -5.70
N TYR A 679 6.32 -14.56 -6.42
CA TYR A 679 6.94 -15.31 -7.49
C TYR A 679 5.93 -15.66 -8.57
N LYS A 680 6.38 -16.12 -9.72
CA LYS A 680 5.54 -16.55 -10.82
C LYS A 680 5.72 -18.05 -11.04
N GLU A 681 4.60 -18.76 -11.05
CA GLU A 681 4.48 -20.11 -11.60
C GLU A 681 3.80 -20.02 -12.97
N ASN A 682 2.57 -20.50 -13.10
CA ASN A 682 1.73 -20.18 -14.26
C ASN A 682 1.10 -18.79 -14.13
N ARG A 683 0.90 -18.32 -12.91
CA ARG A 683 0.42 -17.01 -12.52
C ARG A 683 1.27 -16.45 -11.39
N TRP A 684 1.13 -15.16 -11.12
CA TRP A 684 1.73 -14.53 -9.97
C TRP A 684 1.15 -15.10 -8.68
N ARG A 685 2.03 -15.50 -7.77
CA ARG A 685 1.71 -15.94 -6.42
C ARG A 685 2.32 -15.00 -5.41
N GLU A 686 1.64 -14.86 -4.30
CA GLU A 686 2.13 -14.10 -3.15
C GLU A 686 1.81 -14.90 -1.90
N ASP A 687 2.83 -15.23 -1.17
CA ASP A 687 2.75 -15.94 0.10
C ASP A 687 3.40 -15.08 1.18
N TRP A 688 2.74 -14.93 2.33
CA TRP A 688 3.40 -14.42 3.51
C TRP A 688 3.07 -15.27 4.73
N HIS A 689 4.00 -15.28 5.67
CA HIS A 689 3.91 -15.98 6.93
C HIS A 689 4.36 -15.05 8.05
N PHE A 690 3.45 -14.71 8.92
CA PHE A 690 3.73 -14.03 10.17
C PHE A 690 3.77 -15.07 11.27
N GLU A 691 4.97 -15.39 11.73
CA GLU A 691 5.23 -16.45 12.67
C GLU A 691 5.10 -15.96 14.11
N ILE A 692 4.11 -16.47 14.82
CA ILE A 692 3.76 -16.10 16.20
C ILE A 692 3.83 -17.37 17.04
N GLY A 693 4.59 -17.31 18.14
CA GLY A 693 4.94 -18.51 18.91
C GLY A 693 3.80 -19.10 19.77
N ASP A 694 2.79 -18.31 20.08
CA ASP A 694 1.65 -18.71 20.93
C ASP A 694 0.30 -18.74 20.18
N ILE A 695 0.35 -18.74 18.84
CA ILE A 695 -0.80 -18.97 17.94
C ILE A 695 -0.47 -20.15 17.03
N ASP A 696 -1.20 -21.24 17.17
CA ASP A 696 -1.00 -22.47 16.41
C ASP A 696 -1.72 -22.47 15.04
#